data_05eb02ba0105f28894db55a5b9351be3
#
_entry.id   05eb02ba0105f28894db55a5b9351be3
#
_cell.length_a   1.000
_cell.length_b   1.000
_cell.length_c   1.000
_cell.angle_alpha   90.00
_cell.angle_beta   90.00
_cell.angle_gamma   90.00
#
_symmetry.space_group_name_H-M   'P 1'
#
loop_
_entity.id
_entity.type
_entity.pdbx_description
1 polymer ?
#
loop_
_entity_poly.entity_id
_entity_poly.type
_entity_poly.pdbx_seq_one_letter_code
_entity_poly.pdbx_strand_id
1 'polypeptide(L)'
;MMADDHEKDLQRFLKNVDEITNLIQEMNSNDPVTQQKAVLETEKKLQLMVEEQEEDGCRTTLNKTTISPPQAPENADEMNPDAFLACVEKDAQERAKRRRENRILADALKEKGNEAFAKGDYETAILHYSKGLEKLKDMQVLYTNRAQAYIKLGDYQKALVDCDWALKCDDKCTKAYFHMGKAHLALKNYSVSRECYQKILEINPKLQSQVKEYLNQVDLQEKVDLQEKEALESLDSGKNTAMATKNLLETLSKPGQTPLFYAGGIEILTEMMKDCTERTLFRTHGGFSIISDNEVIQRCFSTTGKDAAEEIVCVAVLKLWQAVCSENEENQRLLVTHTDIARLLPSLLASRVLVTQQQSLALLLQITQTENGWNLVISHFDLTRLLEALLSFLDFSDKKANTAIGLLTDLALEERFQVWFQANLPGVLPALTGVLKREPKITSPSALCQCIAMMSDLSADPAAREHMLTHDEFGDACLSLLVSCEEDMDLFREVAYTLLGLIMNLSIQAPFVSEVWAMKVSRKCLSLLSSKDGGILTRAAGVLSRTLSSSLKIVEESLRAGIVKKMIKFLKTGGQTASRYAIKTLAICTNSCHEAREEVVRLDKNLSILIKLLTSEDEVVVGNAALCLGNCMEVPNATSSLLKTDLVKVLLKLAGGDSQKSAVQLNAGIALGKLCTADSRFTVQLRELHGLEILNSTVKYIK
;
A
#
# COMPACT_ATOMS: atom_id res chain seq x y z
N MET A 1 0.49 16.35 -36.67
CA MET A 1 0.47 15.03 -37.34
C MET A 1 -0.81 14.25 -37.11
N MET A 2 -1.40 14.14 -35.91
CA MET A 2 -2.70 13.44 -35.73
C MET A 2 -3.95 14.24 -36.17
N ALA A 3 -3.93 15.58 -36.18
CA ALA A 3 -5.05 16.39 -36.66
C ALA A 3 -5.19 16.40 -38.20
N ASP A 4 -4.09 16.16 -38.91
CA ASP A 4 -4.03 16.18 -40.37
C ASP A 4 -4.56 14.88 -41.00
N ASP A 5 -4.48 13.75 -40.28
CA ASP A 5 -5.02 12.47 -40.75
C ASP A 5 -6.54 12.37 -40.55
N HIS A 6 -7.08 12.90 -39.46
CA HIS A 6 -8.53 12.95 -39.26
C HIS A 6 -9.25 13.87 -40.25
N GLU A 7 -8.60 14.94 -40.69
CA GLU A 7 -9.17 15.85 -41.71
C GLU A 7 -9.15 15.19 -43.09
N LYS A 8 -8.14 14.44 -43.43
CA LYS A 8 -8.08 13.65 -44.68
C LYS A 8 -9.09 12.50 -44.68
N ASP A 9 -9.30 11.81 -43.57
CA ASP A 9 -10.31 10.77 -43.48
C ASP A 9 -11.73 11.32 -43.54
N LEU A 10 -11.99 12.49 -42.94
CA LEU A 10 -13.27 13.18 -43.08
C LEU A 10 -13.52 13.66 -44.50
N GLN A 11 -12.51 14.21 -45.18
CA GLN A 11 -12.62 14.62 -46.59
C GLN A 11 -12.85 13.42 -47.52
N ARG A 12 -12.21 12.28 -47.23
CA ARG A 12 -12.41 11.01 -47.97
C ARG A 12 -13.83 10.48 -47.77
N PHE A 13 -14.34 10.53 -46.52
CA PHE A 13 -15.70 10.14 -46.20
C PHE A 13 -16.73 11.06 -46.90
N LEU A 14 -16.56 12.36 -46.83
CA LEU A 14 -17.47 13.33 -47.50
C LEU A 14 -17.49 13.12 -49.00
N LYS A 15 -16.33 12.89 -49.63
CA LYS A 15 -16.24 12.58 -51.06
C LYS A 15 -17.01 11.30 -51.43
N ASN A 16 -16.90 10.25 -50.63
CA ASN A 16 -17.63 9.00 -50.81
C ASN A 16 -19.15 9.21 -50.67
N VAL A 17 -19.58 10.05 -49.72
CA VAL A 17 -21.01 10.41 -49.56
C VAL A 17 -21.53 11.16 -50.78
N ASP A 18 -20.78 12.15 -51.30
CA ASP A 18 -21.15 12.91 -52.48
C ASP A 18 -21.23 12.00 -53.72
N GLU A 19 -20.29 11.09 -53.90
CA GLU A 19 -20.31 10.13 -55.00
C GLU A 19 -21.52 9.18 -54.91
N ILE A 20 -21.86 8.67 -53.74
CA ILE A 20 -23.06 7.82 -53.53
C ILE A 20 -24.34 8.63 -53.79
N THR A 21 -24.38 9.88 -53.31
CA THR A 21 -25.52 10.76 -53.52
C THR A 21 -25.77 11.04 -55.02
N ASN A 22 -24.69 11.27 -55.79
CA ASN A 22 -24.76 11.47 -57.23
C ASN A 22 -25.25 10.21 -57.96
N LEU A 23 -24.74 9.02 -57.57
CA LEU A 23 -25.20 7.75 -58.14
C LEU A 23 -26.68 7.50 -57.85
N ILE A 24 -27.18 7.84 -56.66
CA ILE A 24 -28.62 7.74 -56.33
C ILE A 24 -29.45 8.73 -57.15
N GLN A 25 -28.97 9.94 -57.40
CA GLN A 25 -29.64 10.93 -58.25
C GLN A 25 -29.67 10.47 -59.70
N GLU A 26 -28.58 9.91 -60.24
CA GLU A 26 -28.50 9.35 -61.56
C GLU A 26 -29.39 8.12 -61.75
N MET A 27 -29.52 7.26 -60.74
CA MET A 27 -30.45 6.12 -60.71
C MET A 27 -31.93 6.56 -60.73
N ASN A 28 -32.23 7.73 -60.18
CA ASN A 28 -33.57 8.33 -60.17
C ASN A 28 -33.83 9.26 -61.37
N SER A 29 -32.90 9.33 -62.34
CA SER A 29 -33.05 10.11 -63.55
C SER A 29 -34.17 9.55 -64.47
N ASN A 30 -34.87 10.38 -65.14
CA ASN A 30 -35.88 9.97 -66.14
C ASN A 30 -35.28 9.48 -67.47
N ASP A 31 -33.96 9.49 -67.62
CA ASP A 31 -33.22 8.99 -68.77
C ASP A 31 -32.76 7.55 -68.59
N PRO A 32 -33.29 6.58 -69.37
CA PRO A 32 -32.97 5.19 -69.24
C PRO A 32 -31.46 4.85 -69.44
N VAL A 33 -30.73 5.65 -70.19
CA VAL A 33 -29.32 5.44 -70.47
C VAL A 33 -28.46 5.83 -69.26
N THR A 34 -28.82 6.95 -68.64
CA THR A 34 -28.18 7.44 -67.41
C THR A 34 -28.46 6.50 -66.22
N GLN A 35 -29.70 6.00 -66.10
CA GLN A 35 -30.08 5.01 -65.10
C GLN A 35 -29.27 3.72 -65.23
N GLN A 36 -29.14 3.17 -66.43
CA GLN A 36 -28.45 1.90 -66.67
C GLN A 36 -26.94 2.03 -66.40
N LYS A 37 -26.37 3.21 -66.71
CA LYS A 37 -24.96 3.51 -66.41
C LYS A 37 -24.70 3.60 -64.89
N ALA A 38 -25.59 4.30 -64.16
CA ALA A 38 -25.50 4.40 -62.71
C ALA A 38 -25.66 3.06 -62.00
N VAL A 39 -26.51 2.16 -62.50
CA VAL A 39 -26.65 0.77 -61.99
C VAL A 39 -25.36 -0.01 -62.20
N LEU A 40 -24.77 0.03 -63.36
CA LEU A 40 -23.49 -0.67 -63.68
C LEU A 40 -22.34 -0.15 -62.83
N GLU A 41 -22.29 1.17 -62.59
CA GLU A 41 -21.23 1.77 -61.77
C GLU A 41 -21.39 1.47 -60.30
N THR A 42 -22.61 1.32 -59.82
CA THR A 42 -22.95 0.87 -58.47
C THR A 42 -22.58 -0.60 -58.27
N GLU A 43 -22.90 -1.47 -59.23
CA GLU A 43 -22.54 -2.88 -59.19
C GLU A 43 -21.01 -3.07 -59.19
N LYS A 44 -20.29 -2.28 -59.99
CA LYS A 44 -18.81 -2.30 -60.00
C LYS A 44 -18.17 -1.85 -58.72
N LYS A 45 -18.73 -0.80 -58.07
CA LYS A 45 -18.28 -0.36 -56.75
C LYS A 45 -18.59 -1.39 -55.65
N LEU A 46 -19.75 -2.04 -55.71
CA LEU A 46 -20.08 -3.12 -54.77
C LEU A 46 -19.18 -4.35 -54.95
N GLN A 47 -18.78 -4.68 -56.16
CA GLN A 47 -17.81 -5.74 -56.43
C GLN A 47 -16.42 -5.41 -55.87
N LEU A 48 -15.92 -4.18 -56.07
CA LEU A 48 -14.66 -3.71 -55.52
C LEU A 48 -14.65 -3.71 -53.99
N MET A 49 -15.78 -3.33 -53.34
CA MET A 49 -15.95 -3.39 -51.90
C MET A 49 -15.97 -4.85 -51.37
N VAL A 50 -16.41 -5.81 -52.15
CA VAL A 50 -16.39 -7.25 -51.78
C VAL A 50 -14.99 -7.82 -51.90
N GLU A 51 -14.21 -7.40 -52.89
CA GLU A 51 -12.81 -7.83 -53.04
C GLU A 51 -11.86 -7.23 -51.98
N GLU A 52 -12.10 -5.99 -51.52
CA GLU A 52 -11.38 -5.37 -50.39
C GLU A 52 -11.78 -5.93 -49.02
N GLN A 53 -12.91 -6.66 -48.91
CA GLN A 53 -13.38 -7.23 -47.66
C GLN A 53 -12.91 -8.68 -47.36
N GLU A 54 -12.16 -9.34 -48.19
CA GLU A 54 -11.62 -10.66 -47.90
C GLU A 54 -10.47 -10.63 -46.89
N GLU A 55 -9.84 -9.49 -46.62
CA GLU A 55 -8.76 -9.35 -45.61
C GLU A 55 -9.22 -8.76 -44.25
N ASP A 56 -10.36 -8.09 -44.20
CA ASP A 56 -10.88 -7.53 -42.93
C ASP A 56 -12.19 -8.22 -42.55
N GLY A 57 -12.13 -9.16 -41.60
CA GLY A 57 -13.26 -9.89 -41.05
C GLY A 57 -14.29 -8.97 -40.36
N CYS A 58 -14.93 -8.07 -41.11
CA CYS A 58 -15.93 -7.15 -40.61
C CYS A 58 -17.26 -7.85 -40.31
N ARG A 59 -17.81 -7.58 -39.14
CA ARG A 59 -18.88 -8.27 -38.41
C ARG A 59 -20.28 -8.17 -38.95
N THR A 60 -20.54 -7.46 -40.01
CA THR A 60 -21.88 -7.36 -40.57
C THR A 60 -21.96 -8.13 -41.86
N THR A 61 -22.18 -9.42 -41.79
CA THR A 61 -22.90 -10.11 -42.85
C THR A 61 -24.29 -9.49 -42.92
N LEU A 62 -24.49 -8.53 -43.82
CA LEU A 62 -25.81 -8.10 -44.21
C LEU A 62 -26.57 -9.37 -44.62
N ASN A 63 -27.68 -9.65 -43.93
CA ASN A 63 -28.55 -10.77 -44.28
C ASN A 63 -29.15 -10.49 -45.64
N LYS A 64 -28.53 -11.00 -46.73
CA LYS A 64 -28.96 -10.84 -48.12
C LYS A 64 -30.37 -11.44 -48.37
N THR A 65 -30.93 -12.20 -47.42
CA THR A 65 -32.26 -12.79 -47.55
C THR A 65 -33.42 -11.80 -47.27
N THR A 66 -33.12 -10.57 -46.84
CA THR A 66 -34.14 -9.57 -46.55
C THR A 66 -34.34 -8.55 -47.68
N ILE A 67 -33.59 -8.64 -48.78
CA ILE A 67 -33.75 -7.81 -49.94
C ILE A 67 -34.16 -8.68 -51.13
N SER A 68 -35.16 -9.53 -50.96
CA SER A 68 -36.04 -9.92 -52.08
C SER A 68 -37.13 -8.87 -52.13
N PRO A 69 -37.22 -8.09 -53.21
CA PRO A 69 -38.37 -7.21 -53.33
C PRO A 69 -39.61 -8.06 -53.27
N PRO A 70 -40.65 -7.70 -52.47
CA PRO A 70 -41.89 -8.38 -52.54
C PRO A 70 -42.33 -8.30 -53.98
N GLN A 71 -42.78 -9.46 -54.59
CA GLN A 71 -43.42 -9.47 -55.89
C GLN A 71 -44.47 -8.35 -55.89
N ALA A 72 -44.26 -7.35 -56.76
CA ALA A 72 -45.11 -6.19 -56.80
C ALA A 72 -46.53 -6.67 -57.08
N PRO A 73 -47.54 -6.35 -56.26
CA PRO A 73 -48.91 -6.44 -56.68
C PRO A 73 -49.10 -5.45 -57.84
N GLU A 74 -49.83 -5.86 -58.84
CA GLU A 74 -50.10 -5.13 -60.11
C GLU A 74 -50.86 -3.78 -59.93
N ASN A 75 -50.78 -3.13 -58.76
CA ASN A 75 -51.26 -1.80 -58.50
C ASN A 75 -50.20 -1.04 -57.66
N ALA A 76 -49.21 -0.49 -58.32
CA ALA A 76 -48.25 0.44 -57.70
C ALA A 76 -48.88 1.83 -57.53
N ASP A 77 -49.70 1.98 -56.51
CA ASP A 77 -49.89 3.28 -55.92
C ASP A 77 -48.57 3.75 -55.31
N GLU A 78 -48.14 4.96 -55.63
CA GLU A 78 -46.93 5.64 -55.14
C GLU A 78 -46.81 5.43 -53.63
N MET A 79 -45.80 4.67 -53.19
CA MET A 79 -45.55 4.50 -51.78
C MET A 79 -45.20 5.86 -51.17
N ASN A 80 -46.15 6.41 -50.41
CA ASN A 80 -46.01 7.70 -49.76
C ASN A 80 -44.72 7.69 -48.92
N PRO A 81 -43.77 8.63 -49.12
CA PRO A 81 -42.51 8.68 -48.34
C PRO A 81 -42.72 8.63 -46.84
N ASP A 82 -43.82 9.19 -46.34
CA ASP A 82 -44.18 9.19 -44.94
C ASP A 82 -44.55 7.77 -44.42
N ALA A 83 -45.21 6.96 -45.25
CA ALA A 83 -45.56 5.59 -44.95
C ALA A 83 -44.30 4.69 -44.91
N PHE A 84 -43.34 4.94 -45.81
CA PHE A 84 -42.03 4.26 -45.78
C PHE A 84 -41.22 4.60 -44.51
N LEU A 85 -41.12 5.91 -44.17
CA LEU A 85 -40.45 6.36 -42.95
C LEU A 85 -41.09 5.78 -41.70
N ALA A 86 -42.41 5.75 -41.61
CA ALA A 86 -43.15 5.14 -40.51
C ALA A 86 -42.87 3.63 -40.37
N CYS A 87 -42.75 2.93 -41.50
CA CYS A 87 -42.38 1.50 -41.52
C CYS A 87 -40.94 1.26 -41.01
N VAL A 88 -39.98 2.05 -41.47
CA VAL A 88 -38.56 1.99 -41.03
C VAL A 88 -38.43 2.36 -39.55
N GLU A 89 -39.18 3.35 -39.09
CA GLU A 89 -39.19 3.76 -37.69
C GLU A 89 -39.79 2.65 -36.81
N LYS A 90 -40.91 2.04 -37.23
CA LYS A 90 -41.49 0.90 -36.52
C LYS A 90 -40.54 -0.28 -36.44
N ASP A 91 -39.87 -0.65 -37.53
CA ASP A 91 -38.90 -1.74 -37.55
C ASP A 91 -37.68 -1.41 -36.67
N ALA A 92 -37.22 -0.16 -36.66
CA ALA A 92 -36.16 0.28 -35.75
C ALA A 92 -36.57 0.19 -34.25
N GLN A 93 -37.82 0.59 -33.96
CA GLN A 93 -38.36 0.45 -32.58
C GLN A 93 -38.50 -1.00 -32.16
N GLU A 94 -38.99 -1.90 -33.04
CA GLU A 94 -39.08 -3.34 -32.76
C GLU A 94 -37.71 -3.97 -32.57
N ARG A 95 -36.71 -3.60 -33.38
CA ARG A 95 -35.30 -4.05 -33.18
C ARG A 95 -34.74 -3.56 -31.86
N ALA A 96 -34.96 -2.29 -31.53
CA ALA A 96 -34.50 -1.72 -30.25
C ALA A 96 -35.17 -2.40 -29.05
N LYS A 97 -36.48 -2.71 -29.15
CA LYS A 97 -37.20 -3.47 -28.10
C LYS A 97 -36.63 -4.88 -27.93
N ARG A 98 -36.47 -5.62 -29.03
CA ARG A 98 -35.87 -6.98 -29.03
C ARG A 98 -34.46 -6.99 -28.45
N ARG A 99 -33.65 -5.97 -28.79
CA ARG A 99 -32.32 -5.82 -28.23
C ARG A 99 -32.33 -5.58 -26.71
N ARG A 100 -33.28 -4.78 -26.19
CA ARG A 100 -33.43 -4.58 -24.74
C ARG A 100 -33.83 -5.87 -24.02
N GLU A 101 -34.78 -6.63 -24.56
CA GLU A 101 -35.19 -7.92 -24.03
C GLU A 101 -34.06 -8.94 -24.02
N ASN A 102 -33.30 -9.02 -25.13
CA ASN A 102 -32.13 -9.89 -25.22
C ASN A 102 -31.03 -9.47 -24.23
N ARG A 103 -30.87 -8.17 -23.97
CA ARG A 103 -29.90 -7.67 -22.99
C ARG A 103 -30.24 -8.12 -21.57
N ILE A 104 -31.51 -8.02 -21.19
CA ILE A 104 -31.98 -8.49 -19.87
C ILE A 104 -31.72 -9.99 -19.71
N LEU A 105 -32.00 -10.79 -20.74
CA LEU A 105 -31.73 -12.23 -20.71
C LEU A 105 -30.21 -12.54 -20.66
N ALA A 106 -29.40 -11.80 -21.40
CA ALA A 106 -27.95 -11.95 -21.40
C ALA A 106 -27.34 -11.55 -20.04
N ASP A 107 -27.83 -10.47 -19.42
CA ASP A 107 -27.42 -10.05 -18.08
C ASP A 107 -27.79 -11.12 -17.02
N ALA A 108 -29.00 -11.68 -17.08
CA ALA A 108 -29.40 -12.77 -16.17
C ALA A 108 -28.53 -14.03 -16.34
N LEU A 109 -28.14 -14.36 -17.58
CA LEU A 109 -27.24 -15.47 -17.86
C LEU A 109 -25.81 -15.18 -17.41
N LYS A 110 -25.36 -13.92 -17.54
CA LYS A 110 -24.07 -13.47 -17.02
C LYS A 110 -23.98 -13.68 -15.50
N GLU A 111 -25.01 -13.29 -14.75
CA GLU A 111 -25.03 -13.48 -13.30
C GLU A 111 -25.00 -14.96 -12.91
N LYS A 112 -25.77 -15.82 -13.58
CA LYS A 112 -25.68 -17.28 -13.37
C LYS A 112 -24.30 -17.83 -13.67
N GLY A 113 -23.64 -17.31 -14.71
CA GLY A 113 -22.26 -17.66 -15.02
C GLY A 113 -21.28 -17.20 -13.94
N ASN A 114 -21.47 -16.00 -13.40
CA ASN A 114 -20.67 -15.46 -12.31
C ASN A 114 -20.83 -16.29 -11.02
N GLU A 115 -22.05 -16.73 -10.70
CA GLU A 115 -22.32 -17.61 -9.55
C GLU A 115 -21.63 -18.99 -9.70
N ALA A 116 -21.69 -19.59 -10.89
CA ALA A 116 -20.99 -20.83 -11.17
C ALA A 116 -19.47 -20.65 -11.09
N PHE A 117 -18.95 -19.58 -11.65
CA PHE A 117 -17.53 -19.21 -11.58
C PHE A 117 -17.04 -19.05 -10.12
N ALA A 118 -17.82 -18.36 -9.28
CA ALA A 118 -17.50 -18.18 -7.87
C ALA A 118 -17.45 -19.51 -7.08
N LYS A 119 -18.23 -20.50 -7.50
CA LYS A 119 -18.22 -21.86 -6.94
C LYS A 119 -17.09 -22.75 -7.50
N GLY A 120 -16.29 -22.24 -8.44
CA GLY A 120 -15.23 -23.00 -9.12
C GLY A 120 -15.73 -23.91 -10.25
N ASP A 121 -17.05 -23.88 -10.58
CA ASP A 121 -17.62 -24.63 -11.70
C ASP A 121 -17.47 -23.83 -13.00
N TYR A 122 -16.27 -23.90 -13.57
CA TYR A 122 -15.91 -23.11 -14.75
C TYR A 122 -16.62 -23.60 -16.02
N GLU A 123 -16.92 -24.90 -16.12
CA GLU A 123 -17.62 -25.46 -17.27
C GLU A 123 -19.06 -24.95 -17.35
N THR A 124 -19.79 -24.98 -16.23
CA THR A 124 -21.14 -24.41 -16.14
C THR A 124 -21.12 -22.89 -16.35
N ALA A 125 -20.10 -22.18 -15.86
CA ALA A 125 -19.94 -20.75 -16.12
C ALA A 125 -19.80 -20.46 -17.62
N ILE A 126 -18.95 -21.20 -18.34
CA ILE A 126 -18.75 -21.11 -19.80
C ILE A 126 -20.07 -21.36 -20.54
N LEU A 127 -20.85 -22.37 -20.12
CA LEU A 127 -22.15 -22.68 -20.72
C LEU A 127 -23.12 -21.48 -20.58
N HIS A 128 -23.20 -20.89 -19.40
CA HIS A 128 -24.07 -19.73 -19.18
C HIS A 128 -23.62 -18.49 -19.96
N TYR A 129 -22.31 -18.17 -19.99
CA TYR A 129 -21.79 -17.07 -20.81
C TYR A 129 -22.04 -17.30 -22.30
N SER A 130 -21.88 -18.53 -22.79
CA SER A 130 -22.15 -18.90 -24.20
C SER A 130 -23.62 -18.68 -24.55
N LYS A 131 -24.55 -19.14 -23.73
CA LYS A 131 -25.99 -18.87 -23.91
C LYS A 131 -26.32 -17.36 -23.88
N GLY A 132 -25.59 -16.60 -23.05
CA GLY A 132 -25.71 -15.13 -23.02
C GLY A 132 -25.27 -14.50 -24.37
N LEU A 133 -24.16 -14.97 -24.94
CA LEU A 133 -23.64 -14.54 -26.24
C LEU A 133 -24.54 -14.94 -27.43
N GLU A 134 -25.30 -16.03 -27.31
CA GLU A 134 -26.35 -16.36 -28.29
C GLU A 134 -27.47 -15.32 -28.32
N LYS A 135 -27.79 -14.70 -27.17
CA LYS A 135 -28.80 -13.65 -27.05
C LYS A 135 -28.28 -12.28 -27.48
N LEU A 136 -27.05 -11.95 -27.11
CA LEU A 136 -26.43 -10.67 -27.38
C LEU A 136 -24.94 -10.83 -27.70
N LYS A 137 -24.62 -10.91 -28.99
CA LYS A 137 -23.26 -11.19 -29.49
C LYS A 137 -22.25 -10.05 -29.28
N ASP A 138 -22.71 -8.82 -29.06
CA ASP A 138 -21.88 -7.64 -28.85
C ASP A 138 -21.70 -7.27 -27.36
N MET A 139 -21.98 -8.21 -26.45
CA MET A 139 -21.78 -7.99 -25.03
C MET A 139 -20.35 -8.38 -24.61
N GLN A 140 -19.43 -7.42 -24.71
CA GLN A 140 -18.02 -7.53 -24.43
C GLN A 140 -17.69 -8.22 -23.09
N VAL A 141 -18.47 -7.93 -22.03
CA VAL A 141 -18.25 -8.52 -20.69
C VAL A 141 -18.39 -10.03 -20.67
N LEU A 142 -19.29 -10.62 -21.47
CA LEU A 142 -19.47 -12.06 -21.55
C LEU A 142 -18.25 -12.75 -22.15
N TYR A 143 -17.63 -12.17 -23.15
CA TYR A 143 -16.38 -12.67 -23.72
C TYR A 143 -15.24 -12.65 -22.70
N THR A 144 -15.05 -11.52 -22.01
CA THR A 144 -13.97 -11.42 -21.00
C THR A 144 -14.18 -12.37 -19.82
N ASN A 145 -15.42 -12.57 -19.36
CA ASN A 145 -15.73 -13.51 -18.29
C ASN A 145 -15.53 -14.97 -18.73
N ARG A 146 -15.92 -15.30 -19.98
CA ARG A 146 -15.71 -16.64 -20.55
C ARG A 146 -14.23 -16.90 -20.79
N ALA A 147 -13.48 -15.93 -21.29
CA ALA A 147 -12.03 -16.02 -21.41
C ALA A 147 -11.36 -16.31 -20.06
N GLN A 148 -11.79 -15.64 -19.00
CA GLN A 148 -11.29 -15.92 -17.65
C GLN A 148 -11.59 -17.35 -17.19
N ALA A 149 -12.78 -17.88 -17.49
CA ALA A 149 -13.15 -19.26 -17.16
C ALA A 149 -12.30 -20.26 -17.98
N TYR A 150 -12.06 -20.02 -19.27
CA TYR A 150 -11.13 -20.81 -20.07
C TYR A 150 -9.70 -20.80 -19.54
N ILE A 151 -9.19 -19.65 -19.08
CA ILE A 151 -7.87 -19.58 -18.43
C ILE A 151 -7.81 -20.46 -17.18
N LYS A 152 -8.88 -20.49 -16.38
CA LYS A 152 -8.95 -21.34 -15.18
C LYS A 152 -8.95 -22.84 -15.51
N LEU A 153 -9.50 -23.22 -16.67
CA LEU A 153 -9.47 -24.60 -17.18
C LEU A 153 -8.18 -24.95 -17.96
N GLY A 154 -7.31 -23.99 -18.19
CA GLY A 154 -6.10 -24.20 -19.02
C GLY A 154 -6.33 -24.13 -20.53
N ASP A 155 -7.55 -23.79 -21.00
CA ASP A 155 -7.90 -23.67 -22.42
C ASP A 155 -7.48 -22.30 -22.98
N TYR A 156 -6.18 -22.01 -22.99
CA TYR A 156 -5.63 -20.70 -23.32
C TYR A 156 -5.96 -20.24 -24.73
N GLN A 157 -5.99 -21.15 -25.70
CA GLN A 157 -6.33 -20.81 -27.10
C GLN A 157 -7.78 -20.30 -27.23
N LYS A 158 -8.74 -20.94 -26.55
CA LYS A 158 -10.14 -20.48 -26.55
C LYS A 158 -10.28 -19.14 -25.81
N ALA A 159 -9.49 -18.93 -24.75
CA ALA A 159 -9.45 -17.66 -24.05
C ALA A 159 -8.97 -16.52 -24.96
N LEU A 160 -7.94 -16.75 -25.79
CA LEU A 160 -7.43 -15.76 -26.75
C LEU A 160 -8.49 -15.39 -27.78
N VAL A 161 -9.21 -16.37 -28.35
CA VAL A 161 -10.32 -16.11 -29.28
C VAL A 161 -11.39 -15.23 -28.65
N ASP A 162 -11.74 -15.48 -27.40
CA ASP A 162 -12.75 -14.67 -26.68
C ASP A 162 -12.22 -13.26 -26.39
N CYS A 163 -10.95 -13.12 -26.06
CA CYS A 163 -10.34 -11.81 -25.87
C CYS A 163 -10.35 -10.97 -27.17
N ASP A 164 -10.03 -11.61 -28.32
CA ASP A 164 -10.12 -10.97 -29.63
C ASP A 164 -11.55 -10.50 -29.94
N TRP A 165 -12.55 -11.32 -29.60
CA TRP A 165 -13.95 -10.90 -29.74
C TRP A 165 -14.33 -9.76 -28.79
N ALA A 166 -13.78 -9.77 -27.57
CA ALA A 166 -13.99 -8.67 -26.64
C ALA A 166 -13.39 -7.35 -27.16
N LEU A 167 -12.18 -7.39 -27.75
CA LEU A 167 -11.52 -6.22 -28.34
C LEU A 167 -12.23 -5.73 -29.59
N LYS A 168 -12.80 -6.64 -30.41
CA LYS A 168 -13.67 -6.25 -31.51
C LYS A 168 -14.96 -5.54 -31.05
N CYS A 169 -15.44 -5.78 -29.79
CA CYS A 169 -16.57 -5.04 -29.22
C CYS A 169 -16.14 -3.70 -28.61
N ASP A 170 -14.95 -3.66 -28.02
CA ASP A 170 -14.37 -2.50 -27.34
C ASP A 170 -12.84 -2.61 -27.40
N ASP A 171 -12.23 -1.84 -28.30
CA ASP A 171 -10.78 -1.82 -28.54
C ASP A 171 -9.95 -1.35 -27.33
N LYS A 172 -10.59 -0.65 -26.38
CA LYS A 172 -9.98 -0.16 -25.12
C LYS A 172 -10.26 -1.05 -23.92
N CYS A 173 -10.70 -2.28 -24.15
CA CYS A 173 -10.98 -3.24 -23.06
C CYS A 173 -9.70 -3.72 -22.37
N THR A 174 -9.30 -3.06 -21.29
CA THR A 174 -8.12 -3.45 -20.48
C THR A 174 -8.20 -4.87 -19.93
N LYS A 175 -9.41 -5.37 -19.62
CA LYS A 175 -9.61 -6.76 -19.15
C LYS A 175 -9.27 -7.79 -20.22
N ALA A 176 -9.59 -7.51 -21.48
CA ALA A 176 -9.25 -8.40 -22.58
C ALA A 176 -7.74 -8.51 -22.74
N TYR A 177 -7.02 -7.37 -22.79
CA TYR A 177 -5.55 -7.38 -22.84
C TYR A 177 -4.92 -8.09 -21.65
N PHE A 178 -5.50 -7.92 -20.46
CA PHE A 178 -5.04 -8.61 -19.27
C PHE A 178 -5.16 -10.14 -19.37
N HIS A 179 -6.30 -10.64 -19.88
CA HIS A 179 -6.50 -12.08 -20.09
C HIS A 179 -5.64 -12.62 -21.23
N MET A 180 -5.45 -11.84 -22.31
CA MET A 180 -4.51 -12.16 -23.38
C MET A 180 -3.09 -12.30 -22.84
N GLY A 181 -2.62 -11.33 -22.06
CA GLY A 181 -1.30 -11.38 -21.44
C GLY A 181 -1.10 -12.65 -20.61
N LYS A 182 -2.08 -13.02 -19.79
CA LYS A 182 -2.04 -14.27 -19.00
C LYS A 182 -2.05 -15.53 -19.88
N ALA A 183 -2.87 -15.56 -20.90
CA ALA A 183 -2.94 -16.73 -21.80
C ALA A 183 -1.64 -16.89 -22.59
N HIS A 184 -1.06 -15.80 -23.12
CA HIS A 184 0.21 -15.83 -23.82
C HIS A 184 1.38 -16.22 -22.90
N LEU A 185 1.38 -15.74 -21.65
CA LEU A 185 2.37 -16.17 -20.66
C LEU A 185 2.33 -17.69 -20.44
N ALA A 186 1.13 -18.25 -20.25
CA ALA A 186 0.96 -19.70 -20.08
C ALA A 186 1.35 -20.52 -21.31
N LEU A 187 1.24 -19.92 -22.50
CA LEU A 187 1.67 -20.51 -23.77
C LEU A 187 3.17 -20.24 -24.09
N LYS A 188 3.90 -19.64 -23.16
CA LYS A 188 5.32 -19.26 -23.28
C LYS A 188 5.61 -18.24 -24.39
N ASN A 189 4.60 -17.46 -24.81
CA ASN A 189 4.72 -16.39 -25.79
C ASN A 189 5.04 -15.06 -25.08
N TYR A 190 6.24 -14.93 -24.52
CA TYR A 190 6.64 -13.86 -23.61
C TYR A 190 6.59 -12.46 -24.24
N SER A 191 7.04 -12.29 -25.49
CA SER A 191 7.00 -11.02 -26.22
C SER A 191 5.57 -10.49 -26.35
N VAL A 192 4.65 -11.33 -26.82
CA VAL A 192 3.24 -10.96 -27.01
C VAL A 192 2.56 -10.70 -25.67
N SER A 193 2.90 -11.45 -24.63
CA SER A 193 2.42 -11.21 -23.27
C SER A 193 2.80 -9.81 -22.77
N ARG A 194 4.07 -9.39 -23.00
CA ARG A 194 4.53 -8.02 -22.64
C ARG A 194 3.78 -6.96 -23.43
N GLU A 195 3.61 -7.15 -24.73
CA GLU A 195 2.85 -6.21 -25.57
C GLU A 195 1.43 -6.02 -25.06
N CYS A 196 0.74 -7.08 -24.67
CA CYS A 196 -0.59 -7.02 -24.09
C CYS A 196 -0.62 -6.18 -22.79
N TYR A 197 0.33 -6.38 -21.89
CA TYR A 197 0.41 -5.61 -20.65
C TYR A 197 0.81 -4.15 -20.91
N GLN A 198 1.68 -3.86 -21.87
CA GLN A 198 2.02 -2.49 -22.27
C GLN A 198 0.81 -1.74 -22.84
N LYS A 199 -0.05 -2.41 -23.64
CA LYS A 199 -1.31 -1.85 -24.14
C LYS A 199 -2.25 -1.40 -23.02
N ILE A 200 -2.27 -2.11 -21.88
CA ILE A 200 -3.06 -1.68 -20.70
C ILE A 200 -2.57 -0.32 -20.19
N LEU A 201 -1.25 -0.08 -20.16
CA LEU A 201 -0.69 1.20 -19.72
C LEU A 201 -0.97 2.34 -20.71
N GLU A 202 -0.98 2.06 -22.00
CA GLU A 202 -1.36 3.04 -23.02
C GLU A 202 -2.81 3.49 -22.84
N ILE A 203 -3.72 2.55 -22.49
CA ILE A 203 -5.16 2.83 -22.28
C ILE A 203 -5.41 3.47 -20.92
N ASN A 204 -4.78 2.95 -19.85
CA ASN A 204 -4.98 3.42 -18.48
C ASN A 204 -3.67 3.47 -17.68
N PRO A 205 -2.95 4.61 -17.70
CA PRO A 205 -1.68 4.78 -16.97
C PRO A 205 -1.78 4.60 -15.45
N LYS A 206 -2.98 4.69 -14.85
CA LYS A 206 -3.17 4.53 -13.40
C LYS A 206 -2.94 3.10 -12.92
N LEU A 207 -2.93 2.12 -13.83
CA LEU A 207 -2.70 0.71 -13.51
C LEU A 207 -1.21 0.34 -13.50
N GLN A 208 -0.30 1.32 -13.49
CA GLN A 208 1.15 1.12 -13.60
C GLN A 208 1.72 0.14 -12.56
N SER A 209 1.31 0.23 -11.29
CA SER A 209 1.80 -0.68 -10.24
C SER A 209 1.39 -2.12 -10.48
N GLN A 210 0.12 -2.35 -10.86
CA GLN A 210 -0.39 -3.69 -11.15
C GLN A 210 0.25 -4.29 -12.40
N VAL A 211 0.37 -3.50 -13.47
CA VAL A 211 0.98 -3.97 -14.73
C VAL A 211 2.46 -4.29 -14.54
N LYS A 212 3.18 -3.51 -13.73
CA LYS A 212 4.58 -3.79 -13.39
C LYS A 212 4.75 -5.19 -12.76
N GLU A 213 3.85 -5.57 -11.86
CA GLU A 213 3.87 -6.91 -11.25
C GLU A 213 3.70 -8.02 -12.29
N TYR A 214 2.78 -7.85 -13.26
CA TYR A 214 2.60 -8.84 -14.34
C TYR A 214 3.77 -8.88 -15.32
N LEU A 215 4.38 -7.75 -15.65
CA LEU A 215 5.59 -7.72 -16.47
C LEU A 215 6.74 -8.42 -15.76
N ASN A 216 6.92 -8.21 -14.47
CA ASN A 216 7.92 -8.92 -13.67
C ASN A 216 7.67 -10.44 -13.69
N GLN A 217 6.41 -10.90 -13.62
CA GLN A 217 6.07 -12.32 -13.73
C GLN A 217 6.45 -12.89 -15.11
N VAL A 218 6.24 -12.14 -16.21
CA VAL A 218 6.64 -12.56 -17.55
C VAL A 218 8.15 -12.72 -17.64
N ASP A 219 8.89 -11.73 -17.13
CA ASP A 219 10.36 -11.73 -17.19
C ASP A 219 10.95 -12.85 -16.34
N LEU A 220 10.37 -13.12 -15.18
CA LEU A 220 10.78 -14.21 -14.30
C LEU A 220 10.54 -15.57 -14.99
N GLN A 221 9.36 -15.80 -15.58
CA GLN A 221 9.03 -17.07 -16.23
C GLN A 221 9.89 -17.32 -17.46
N GLU A 222 10.15 -16.30 -18.28
CA GLU A 222 11.06 -16.42 -19.44
C GLU A 222 12.47 -16.77 -18.99
N LYS A 223 12.97 -16.12 -17.92
CA LYS A 223 14.27 -16.42 -17.31
C LYS A 223 14.36 -17.87 -16.83
N VAL A 224 13.29 -18.34 -16.15
CA VAL A 224 13.20 -19.73 -15.66
C VAL A 224 13.26 -20.74 -16.82
N ASP A 225 12.46 -20.54 -17.88
CA ASP A 225 12.43 -21.43 -19.03
C ASP A 225 13.77 -21.46 -19.78
N LEU A 226 14.44 -20.32 -19.90
CA LEU A 226 15.76 -20.24 -20.50
C LEU A 226 16.79 -21.02 -19.68
N GLN A 227 16.79 -20.83 -18.35
CA GLN A 227 17.68 -21.54 -17.44
C GLN A 227 17.47 -23.07 -17.50
N GLU A 228 16.21 -23.51 -17.56
CA GLU A 228 15.88 -24.93 -17.66
C GLU A 228 16.36 -25.52 -18.97
N LYS A 229 16.22 -24.80 -20.08
CA LYS A 229 16.71 -25.21 -21.38
C LYS A 229 18.23 -25.33 -21.39
N GLU A 230 18.96 -24.34 -20.90
CA GLU A 230 20.42 -24.34 -20.79
C GLU A 230 20.93 -25.50 -19.89
N ALA A 231 20.24 -25.76 -18.79
CA ALA A 231 20.57 -26.85 -17.89
C ALA A 231 20.39 -28.22 -18.55
N LEU A 232 19.31 -28.41 -19.31
CA LEU A 232 19.04 -29.64 -20.04
C LEU A 232 20.08 -29.85 -21.15
N GLU A 233 20.40 -28.81 -21.93
CA GLU A 233 21.45 -28.86 -22.97
C GLU A 233 22.82 -29.20 -22.37
N SER A 234 23.15 -28.69 -21.17
CA SER A 234 24.38 -29.02 -20.46
C SER A 234 24.44 -30.48 -20.04
N LEU A 235 23.30 -31.05 -19.62
CA LEU A 235 23.19 -32.46 -19.25
C LEU A 235 23.31 -33.36 -20.49
N ASP A 236 22.59 -33.02 -21.57
CA ASP A 236 22.60 -33.81 -22.84
C ASP A 236 23.96 -33.79 -23.53
N SER A 237 24.71 -32.69 -23.40
CA SER A 237 26.09 -32.59 -23.89
C SER A 237 27.10 -33.38 -23.04
N GLY A 238 26.66 -34.02 -21.93
CA GLY A 238 27.52 -34.83 -21.06
C GLY A 238 28.54 -34.03 -20.26
N LYS A 239 28.25 -32.76 -19.91
CA LYS A 239 29.12 -31.94 -19.08
C LYS A 239 29.34 -32.61 -17.74
N ASN A 240 30.59 -32.77 -17.32
CA ASN A 240 30.96 -33.52 -16.12
C ASN A 240 30.28 -33.02 -14.82
N THR A 241 30.15 -31.72 -14.67
CA THR A 241 29.50 -31.11 -13.48
C THR A 241 28.00 -31.41 -13.44
N ALA A 242 27.30 -31.31 -14.58
CA ALA A 242 25.89 -31.63 -14.69
C ALA A 242 25.58 -33.10 -14.40
N MET A 243 26.37 -34.00 -14.94
CA MET A 243 26.28 -35.45 -14.66
C MET A 243 26.59 -35.76 -13.19
N ALA A 244 27.61 -35.13 -12.61
CA ALA A 244 27.96 -35.32 -11.19
C ALA A 244 26.85 -34.85 -10.26
N THR A 245 26.21 -33.70 -10.52
CA THR A 245 25.07 -33.19 -9.75
C THR A 245 23.91 -34.20 -9.75
N LYS A 246 23.54 -34.71 -10.93
CA LYS A 246 22.50 -35.74 -11.06
C LYS A 246 22.82 -37.01 -10.28
N ASN A 247 24.02 -37.57 -10.45
CA ASN A 247 24.45 -38.79 -9.77
C ASN A 247 24.51 -38.63 -8.26
N LEU A 248 24.89 -37.45 -7.76
CA LEU A 248 24.94 -37.17 -6.34
C LEU A 248 23.52 -37.05 -5.74
N LEU A 249 22.58 -36.43 -6.47
CA LEU A 249 21.16 -36.37 -6.04
C LEU A 249 20.55 -37.79 -6.00
N GLU A 250 20.83 -38.66 -7.01
CA GLU A 250 20.42 -40.06 -7.00
C GLU A 250 21.04 -40.84 -5.82
N THR A 251 22.26 -40.48 -5.42
CA THR A 251 22.91 -41.09 -4.26
C THR A 251 22.27 -40.63 -2.95
N LEU A 252 21.95 -39.35 -2.81
CA LEU A 252 21.30 -38.79 -1.64
C LEU A 252 19.82 -39.19 -1.51
N SER A 253 19.18 -39.64 -2.59
CA SER A 253 17.80 -40.15 -2.55
C SER A 253 17.69 -41.54 -1.88
N LYS A 254 18.81 -42.24 -1.66
CA LYS A 254 18.83 -43.58 -1.01
C LYS A 254 18.44 -43.43 0.48
N PRO A 255 17.39 -44.12 0.95
CA PRO A 255 16.94 -43.99 2.33
C PRO A 255 17.87 -44.74 3.32
N GLY A 256 17.75 -44.41 4.61
CA GLY A 256 18.33 -45.19 5.67
C GLY A 256 19.84 -45.06 5.90
N GLN A 257 20.48 -44.06 5.32
CA GLN A 257 21.90 -43.77 5.55
C GLN A 257 22.11 -43.01 6.86
N THR A 258 23.36 -42.93 7.32
CA THR A 258 23.68 -42.19 8.53
C THR A 258 23.60 -40.67 8.35
N PRO A 259 23.37 -39.87 9.41
CA PRO A 259 23.39 -38.42 9.33
C PRO A 259 24.67 -37.86 8.70
N LEU A 260 25.83 -38.39 9.03
CA LEU A 260 27.11 -37.96 8.48
C LEU A 260 27.27 -38.29 6.99
N PHE A 261 26.65 -39.37 6.51
CA PHE A 261 26.61 -39.65 5.05
C PHE A 261 25.84 -38.53 4.29
N TYR A 262 24.68 -38.17 4.81
CA TYR A 262 23.90 -37.08 4.21
C TYR A 262 24.64 -35.75 4.32
N ALA A 263 25.21 -35.42 5.47
CA ALA A 263 25.98 -34.20 5.66
C ALA A 263 27.11 -34.07 4.64
N GLY A 264 27.93 -35.11 4.49
CA GLY A 264 29.04 -35.10 3.53
C GLY A 264 28.59 -34.98 2.08
N GLY A 265 27.55 -35.73 1.69
CA GLY A 265 26.97 -35.62 0.37
C GLY A 265 26.37 -34.22 0.07
N ILE A 266 25.70 -33.63 1.07
CA ILE A 266 25.15 -32.27 0.99
C ILE A 266 26.24 -31.22 0.89
N GLU A 267 27.36 -31.37 1.63
CA GLU A 267 28.51 -30.47 1.54
C GLU A 267 29.14 -30.50 0.13
N ILE A 268 29.35 -31.72 -0.41
CA ILE A 268 29.83 -31.86 -1.82
C ILE A 268 28.87 -31.21 -2.79
N LEU A 269 27.57 -31.44 -2.64
CA LEU A 269 26.54 -30.82 -3.49
C LEU A 269 26.55 -29.29 -3.38
N THR A 270 26.76 -28.76 -2.18
CA THR A 270 26.87 -27.31 -1.94
C THR A 270 28.04 -26.70 -2.70
N GLU A 271 29.20 -27.36 -2.69
CA GLU A 271 30.39 -26.91 -3.44
C GLU A 271 30.21 -26.95 -4.96
N MET A 272 29.24 -27.75 -5.45
CA MET A 272 28.91 -27.83 -6.86
C MET A 272 27.96 -26.72 -7.31
N MET A 273 27.19 -26.09 -6.42
CA MET A 273 26.17 -25.07 -6.73
C MET A 273 26.79 -23.71 -7.07
N LYS A 274 27.80 -23.67 -7.94
CA LYS A 274 28.56 -22.45 -8.27
C LYS A 274 27.91 -21.59 -9.31
N ASP A 275 27.27 -22.20 -10.30
CA ASP A 275 26.59 -21.46 -11.37
C ASP A 275 25.09 -21.77 -11.47
N CYS A 276 24.41 -21.05 -12.36
CA CYS A 276 22.97 -21.16 -12.52
C CYS A 276 22.54 -22.53 -13.07
N THR A 277 23.39 -23.19 -13.87
CA THR A 277 23.12 -24.48 -14.47
C THR A 277 22.96 -25.57 -13.43
N GLU A 278 23.91 -25.69 -12.51
CA GLU A 278 23.88 -26.67 -11.42
C GLU A 278 22.72 -26.41 -10.45
N ARG A 279 22.45 -25.14 -10.14
CA ARG A 279 21.30 -24.74 -9.27
C ARG A 279 19.97 -25.09 -9.94
N THR A 280 19.87 -24.96 -11.26
CA THR A 280 18.68 -25.33 -12.02
C THR A 280 18.54 -26.86 -12.10
N LEU A 281 19.64 -27.60 -12.35
CA LEU A 281 19.65 -29.06 -12.30
C LEU A 281 19.23 -29.63 -10.93
N PHE A 282 19.68 -29.01 -9.85
CA PHE A 282 19.20 -29.36 -8.50
C PHE A 282 17.68 -29.33 -8.43
N ARG A 283 17.06 -28.24 -8.91
CA ARG A 283 15.61 -28.06 -8.93
C ARG A 283 14.92 -29.09 -9.82
N THR A 284 15.34 -29.19 -11.08
CA THR A 284 14.67 -30.02 -12.11
C THR A 284 14.78 -31.52 -11.82
N HIS A 285 15.79 -31.93 -11.04
CA HIS A 285 15.95 -33.33 -10.59
C HIS A 285 15.39 -33.57 -9.17
N GLY A 286 14.50 -32.71 -8.71
CA GLY A 286 13.79 -32.92 -7.43
C GLY A 286 14.65 -32.75 -6.19
N GLY A 287 15.75 -31.99 -6.25
CA GLY A 287 16.68 -31.80 -5.15
C GLY A 287 16.03 -31.28 -3.87
N PHE A 288 15.04 -30.39 -3.98
CA PHE A 288 14.30 -29.91 -2.81
C PHE A 288 13.58 -31.06 -2.12
N SER A 289 12.79 -31.87 -2.82
CA SER A 289 12.07 -33.01 -2.24
C SER A 289 13.04 -34.09 -1.71
N ILE A 290 14.12 -34.39 -2.43
CA ILE A 290 15.15 -35.37 -1.99
C ILE A 290 15.72 -34.99 -0.62
N ILE A 291 15.95 -33.71 -0.38
CA ILE A 291 16.51 -33.22 0.90
C ILE A 291 15.40 -33.05 1.94
N SER A 292 14.27 -32.40 1.56
CA SER A 292 13.23 -32.03 2.54
C SER A 292 12.37 -33.22 3.00
N ASP A 293 12.13 -34.21 2.14
CA ASP A 293 11.30 -35.38 2.45
C ASP A 293 12.10 -36.55 3.06
N ASN A 294 13.40 -36.40 3.19
CA ASN A 294 14.25 -37.42 3.76
C ASN A 294 14.03 -37.53 5.28
N GLU A 295 13.55 -38.68 5.73
CA GLU A 295 13.20 -38.94 7.15
C GLU A 295 14.36 -38.71 8.13
N VAL A 296 15.60 -39.02 7.74
CA VAL A 296 16.79 -38.81 8.59
C VAL A 296 17.07 -37.30 8.71
N ILE A 297 16.99 -36.57 7.64
CA ILE A 297 17.19 -35.11 7.61
C ILE A 297 16.06 -34.41 8.38
N GLN A 298 14.81 -34.79 8.19
CA GLN A 298 13.67 -34.25 8.93
C GLN A 298 13.81 -34.48 10.45
N ARG A 299 14.25 -35.67 10.84
CA ARG A 299 14.52 -35.97 12.26
C ARG A 299 15.61 -35.06 12.85
N CYS A 300 16.68 -34.78 12.08
CA CYS A 300 17.71 -33.83 12.51
C CYS A 300 17.20 -32.43 12.78
N PHE A 301 16.14 -32.00 12.09
CA PHE A 301 15.49 -30.71 12.36
C PHE A 301 14.56 -30.74 13.59
N SER A 302 13.97 -31.89 13.91
CA SER A 302 12.89 -32.01 14.91
C SER A 302 13.37 -32.21 16.32
N THR A 303 14.59 -32.70 16.55
CA THR A 303 15.12 -33.08 17.88
C THR A 303 15.66 -31.89 18.64
N THR A 304 15.17 -31.74 19.89
CA THR A 304 15.75 -30.85 20.89
C THR A 304 16.85 -31.61 21.67
N GLY A 305 18.08 -31.12 21.68
CA GLY A 305 19.20 -31.80 22.33
C GLY A 305 19.94 -32.73 21.37
N LYS A 306 20.28 -32.18 20.23
CA LYS A 306 20.88 -32.85 19.08
C LYS A 306 22.24 -33.44 19.37
N ASP A 307 22.50 -34.62 18.81
CA ASP A 307 23.84 -35.15 18.63
C ASP A 307 24.63 -34.21 17.64
N ALA A 308 25.93 -34.13 17.81
CA ALA A 308 26.81 -33.33 16.97
C ALA A 308 26.66 -33.65 15.47
N ALA A 309 26.36 -34.91 15.11
CA ALA A 309 26.12 -35.32 13.74
C ALA A 309 24.81 -34.71 13.17
N GLU A 310 23.77 -34.60 13.99
CA GLU A 310 22.48 -33.98 13.58
C GLU A 310 22.62 -32.47 13.38
N GLU A 311 23.44 -31.81 14.22
CA GLU A 311 23.74 -30.39 14.06
C GLU A 311 24.50 -30.11 12.74
N ILE A 312 25.48 -30.98 12.40
CA ILE A 312 26.23 -30.87 11.12
C ILE A 312 25.27 -30.98 9.92
N VAL A 313 24.31 -31.93 9.95
CA VAL A 313 23.30 -32.06 8.90
C VAL A 313 22.47 -30.76 8.76
N CYS A 314 21.97 -30.25 9.86
CA CYS A 314 21.17 -28.99 9.82
C CYS A 314 21.94 -27.84 9.19
N VAL A 315 23.20 -27.67 9.57
CA VAL A 315 24.07 -26.60 9.06
C VAL A 315 24.37 -26.83 7.56
N ALA A 316 24.67 -28.09 7.17
CA ALA A 316 24.94 -28.47 5.80
C ALA A 316 23.73 -28.15 4.88
N VAL A 317 22.51 -28.53 5.30
CA VAL A 317 21.28 -28.25 4.55
C VAL A 317 21.02 -26.75 4.43
N LEU A 318 21.19 -25.97 5.49
CA LEU A 318 21.03 -24.51 5.42
C LEU A 318 22.02 -23.86 4.44
N LYS A 319 23.27 -24.30 4.43
CA LYS A 319 24.27 -23.83 3.46
C LYS A 319 23.91 -24.23 2.04
N LEU A 320 23.41 -25.47 1.82
CA LEU A 320 22.93 -25.91 0.53
C LEU A 320 21.78 -25.02 0.04
N TRP A 321 20.78 -24.75 0.90
CA TRP A 321 19.68 -23.88 0.52
C TRP A 321 20.15 -22.46 0.17
N GLN A 322 21.14 -21.92 0.88
CA GLN A 322 21.75 -20.63 0.51
C GLN A 322 22.42 -20.73 -0.88
N ALA A 323 23.20 -21.79 -1.13
CA ALA A 323 23.89 -21.96 -2.39
C ALA A 323 22.94 -22.12 -3.60
N VAL A 324 21.90 -22.96 -3.46
CA VAL A 324 20.92 -23.19 -4.55
C VAL A 324 20.00 -22.00 -4.79
N CYS A 325 19.73 -21.18 -3.78
CA CYS A 325 18.90 -19.98 -3.88
C CYS A 325 19.67 -18.73 -4.30
N SER A 326 21.01 -18.78 -4.36
CA SER A 326 21.83 -17.66 -4.77
C SER A 326 21.52 -17.26 -6.21
N GLU A 327 21.10 -16.00 -6.42
CA GLU A 327 20.77 -15.45 -7.76
C GLU A 327 19.75 -16.27 -8.58
N ASN A 328 18.93 -17.10 -7.91
CA ASN A 328 17.92 -17.94 -8.53
C ASN A 328 16.56 -17.78 -7.83
N GLU A 329 15.74 -16.88 -8.35
CA GLU A 329 14.44 -16.52 -7.76
C GLU A 329 13.45 -17.68 -7.76
N GLU A 330 13.49 -18.55 -8.78
CA GLU A 330 12.61 -19.71 -8.83
C GLU A 330 12.97 -20.75 -7.75
N ASN A 331 14.24 -20.94 -7.48
CA ASN A 331 14.68 -21.77 -6.37
C ASN A 331 14.26 -21.16 -5.01
N GLN A 332 14.37 -19.85 -4.86
CA GLN A 332 13.86 -19.14 -3.66
C GLN A 332 12.36 -19.34 -3.51
N ARG A 333 11.59 -19.20 -4.60
CA ARG A 333 10.15 -19.42 -4.60
C ARG A 333 9.79 -20.84 -4.17
N LEU A 334 10.43 -21.86 -4.76
CA LEU A 334 10.17 -23.25 -4.42
C LEU A 334 10.54 -23.59 -2.97
N LEU A 335 11.66 -23.04 -2.49
CA LEU A 335 12.08 -23.23 -1.10
C LEU A 335 11.04 -22.67 -0.13
N VAL A 336 10.59 -21.43 -0.35
CA VAL A 336 9.66 -20.73 0.55
C VAL A 336 8.24 -21.29 0.46
N THR A 337 7.80 -21.74 -0.72
CA THR A 337 6.47 -22.34 -0.88
C THR A 337 6.38 -23.78 -0.36
N HIS A 338 7.52 -24.41 -0.05
CA HIS A 338 7.52 -25.74 0.56
C HIS A 338 7.02 -25.67 2.00
N THR A 339 5.90 -26.33 2.27
CA THR A 339 5.15 -26.20 3.54
C THR A 339 6.00 -26.50 4.78
N ASP A 340 6.85 -27.52 4.71
CA ASP A 340 7.69 -27.92 5.84
C ASP A 340 8.83 -26.93 6.10
N ILE A 341 9.42 -26.38 5.04
CA ILE A 341 10.51 -25.40 5.16
C ILE A 341 9.97 -24.05 5.68
N ALA A 342 8.83 -23.61 5.18
CA ALA A 342 8.17 -22.38 5.66
C ALA A 342 7.84 -22.44 7.16
N ARG A 343 7.49 -23.62 7.66
CA ARG A 343 7.27 -23.87 9.11
C ARG A 343 8.57 -23.98 9.90
N LEU A 344 9.59 -24.59 9.31
CA LEU A 344 10.83 -24.94 9.95
C LEU A 344 11.77 -23.74 10.15
N LEU A 345 11.89 -22.88 9.16
CA LEU A 345 12.86 -21.78 9.14
C LEU A 345 12.71 -20.81 10.33
N PRO A 346 11.50 -20.37 10.76
CA PRO A 346 11.34 -19.58 11.98
C PRO A 346 11.83 -20.32 13.25
N SER A 347 11.65 -21.63 13.30
CA SER A 347 12.12 -22.43 14.43
C SER A 347 13.65 -22.57 14.47
N LEU A 348 14.29 -22.64 13.30
CA LEU A 348 15.75 -22.65 13.17
C LEU A 348 16.38 -21.29 13.50
N LEU A 349 15.69 -20.19 13.19
CA LEU A 349 16.09 -18.84 13.61
C LEU A 349 16.09 -18.70 15.14
N ALA A 350 15.18 -19.38 15.85
CA ALA A 350 15.12 -19.42 17.30
C ALA A 350 16.01 -20.52 17.92
N SER A 351 16.85 -21.20 17.14
CA SER A 351 17.71 -22.28 17.60
C SER A 351 18.70 -21.80 18.67
N ARG A 352 18.94 -22.66 19.67
CA ARG A 352 20.02 -22.44 20.66
C ARG A 352 21.41 -22.68 20.08
N VAL A 353 21.52 -23.40 18.96
CA VAL A 353 22.77 -23.65 18.24
C VAL A 353 23.14 -22.43 17.43
N LEU A 354 24.19 -21.76 17.84
CA LEU A 354 24.60 -20.48 17.28
C LEU A 354 24.84 -20.51 15.76
N VAL A 355 25.45 -21.59 15.26
CA VAL A 355 25.75 -21.74 13.82
C VAL A 355 24.47 -21.95 13.02
N THR A 356 23.55 -22.80 13.50
CA THR A 356 22.24 -22.99 12.86
C THR A 356 21.44 -21.68 12.77
N GLN A 357 21.41 -20.95 13.87
CA GLN A 357 20.74 -19.66 13.94
C GLN A 357 21.34 -18.65 12.93
N GLN A 358 22.69 -18.59 12.84
CA GLN A 358 23.39 -17.69 11.90
C GLN A 358 23.09 -18.04 10.45
N GLN A 359 23.14 -19.32 10.09
CA GLN A 359 22.87 -19.77 8.72
C GLN A 359 21.40 -19.56 8.34
N SER A 360 20.48 -19.75 9.28
CA SER A 360 19.06 -19.46 9.06
C SER A 360 18.79 -17.95 8.80
N LEU A 361 19.45 -17.08 9.57
CA LEU A 361 19.35 -15.62 9.36
C LEU A 361 19.97 -15.21 8.02
N ALA A 362 21.12 -15.79 7.65
CA ALA A 362 21.77 -15.52 6.38
C ALA A 362 20.88 -15.95 5.18
N LEU A 363 20.22 -17.12 5.29
CA LEU A 363 19.27 -17.58 4.27
C LEU A 363 18.06 -16.65 4.16
N LEU A 364 17.48 -16.23 5.27
CA LEU A 364 16.35 -15.32 5.28
C LEU A 364 16.73 -13.96 4.66
N LEU A 365 17.87 -13.41 5.01
CA LEU A 365 18.40 -12.17 4.43
C LEU A 365 18.59 -12.28 2.91
N GLN A 366 19.09 -13.42 2.44
CA GLN A 366 19.27 -13.66 1.02
C GLN A 366 17.93 -13.69 0.27
N ILE A 367 16.92 -14.34 0.83
CA ILE A 367 15.58 -14.41 0.24
C ILE A 367 14.96 -13.00 0.18
N THR A 368 15.12 -12.21 1.22
CA THR A 368 14.51 -10.88 1.37
C THR A 368 15.28 -9.74 0.68
N GLN A 369 16.31 -10.03 -0.13
CA GLN A 369 17.02 -9.02 -0.92
C GLN A 369 16.15 -8.43 -2.05
N THR A 370 15.09 -9.12 -2.45
CA THR A 370 14.20 -8.70 -3.54
C THR A 370 12.77 -8.48 -3.05
N GLU A 371 12.04 -7.59 -3.75
CA GLU A 371 10.61 -7.37 -3.50
C GLU A 371 9.79 -8.67 -3.60
N ASN A 372 10.13 -9.54 -4.56
CA ASN A 372 9.51 -10.86 -4.69
C ASN A 372 9.77 -11.75 -3.48
N GLY A 373 10.99 -11.72 -2.95
CA GLY A 373 11.36 -12.47 -1.75
C GLY A 373 10.57 -12.03 -0.52
N TRP A 374 10.38 -10.73 -0.31
CA TRP A 374 9.51 -10.20 0.74
C TRP A 374 8.08 -10.70 0.61
N ASN A 375 7.51 -10.60 -0.61
CA ASN A 375 6.16 -11.08 -0.88
C ASN A 375 6.00 -12.57 -0.57
N LEU A 376 7.00 -13.39 -0.88
CA LEU A 376 7.01 -14.83 -0.57
C LEU A 376 7.02 -15.07 0.95
N VAL A 377 7.89 -14.39 1.69
CA VAL A 377 7.99 -14.51 3.15
C VAL A 377 6.67 -14.12 3.82
N ILE A 378 6.10 -12.97 3.46
CA ILE A 378 4.84 -12.48 4.03
C ILE A 378 3.67 -13.42 3.74
N SER A 379 3.66 -14.06 2.55
CA SER A 379 2.55 -14.91 2.11
C SER A 379 2.60 -16.34 2.66
N HIS A 380 3.78 -16.86 2.99
CA HIS A 380 3.96 -18.29 3.29
C HIS A 380 4.45 -18.58 4.71
N PHE A 381 5.08 -17.62 5.39
CA PHE A 381 5.59 -17.85 6.74
C PHE A 381 4.55 -17.54 7.83
N ASP A 382 4.69 -18.22 8.96
CA ASP A 382 4.04 -17.81 10.20
C ASP A 382 4.75 -16.55 10.73
N LEU A 383 4.17 -15.39 10.42
CA LEU A 383 4.79 -14.10 10.74
C LEU A 383 4.88 -13.84 12.25
N THR A 384 4.01 -14.43 13.05
CA THR A 384 4.09 -14.34 14.53
C THR A 384 5.35 -15.01 15.02
N ARG A 385 5.58 -16.26 14.60
CA ARG A 385 6.80 -17.01 14.98
C ARG A 385 8.06 -16.38 14.39
N LEU A 386 7.98 -15.86 13.18
CA LEU A 386 9.11 -15.16 12.55
C LEU A 386 9.49 -13.91 13.35
N LEU A 387 8.51 -13.11 13.76
CA LEU A 387 8.71 -11.93 14.58
C LEU A 387 9.33 -12.29 15.92
N GLU A 388 8.79 -13.28 16.63
CA GLU A 388 9.34 -13.76 17.90
C GLU A 388 10.80 -14.25 17.75
N ALA A 389 11.08 -14.99 16.68
CA ALA A 389 12.42 -15.48 16.38
C ALA A 389 13.40 -14.32 16.13
N LEU A 390 13.03 -13.31 15.34
CA LEU A 390 13.86 -12.14 15.07
C LEU A 390 14.08 -11.30 16.35
N LEU A 391 13.06 -11.12 17.17
CA LEU A 391 13.18 -10.43 18.46
C LEU A 391 14.09 -11.16 19.45
N SER A 392 14.24 -12.48 19.34
CA SER A 392 15.16 -13.26 20.21
C SER A 392 16.64 -12.88 19.98
N PHE A 393 16.97 -12.31 18.82
CA PHE A 393 18.33 -11.86 18.51
C PHE A 393 18.79 -10.66 19.35
N LEU A 394 17.89 -9.94 19.99
CA LEU A 394 18.25 -8.84 20.89
C LEU A 394 19.16 -9.28 22.04
N ASP A 395 19.18 -10.57 22.39
CA ASP A 395 20.01 -11.14 23.44
C ASP A 395 21.47 -11.46 23.00
N PHE A 396 21.80 -11.18 21.73
CA PHE A 396 23.10 -11.46 21.14
C PHE A 396 23.95 -10.19 20.92
N SER A 397 25.17 -10.42 20.38
CA SER A 397 26.08 -9.32 20.05
C SER A 397 25.46 -8.32 19.09
N ASP A 398 25.82 -7.05 19.19
CA ASP A 398 25.31 -5.91 18.44
C ASP A 398 25.14 -6.15 16.94
N LYS A 399 26.12 -6.78 16.29
CA LYS A 399 26.06 -7.01 14.84
C LYS A 399 24.90 -7.92 14.43
N LYS A 400 24.64 -9.01 15.17
CA LYS A 400 23.56 -9.96 14.83
C LYS A 400 22.20 -9.40 15.20
N ALA A 401 22.10 -8.79 16.35
CA ALA A 401 20.90 -8.11 16.79
C ALA A 401 20.50 -7.02 15.79
N ASN A 402 21.43 -6.15 15.41
CA ASN A 402 21.17 -5.10 14.41
C ASN A 402 20.73 -5.67 13.06
N THR A 403 21.33 -6.78 12.62
CA THR A 403 20.95 -7.41 11.35
C THR A 403 19.53 -7.99 11.42
N ALA A 404 19.19 -8.73 12.47
CA ALA A 404 17.87 -9.33 12.63
C ALA A 404 16.77 -8.28 12.84
N ILE A 405 17.06 -7.25 13.64
CA ILE A 405 16.10 -6.16 13.88
C ILE A 405 15.98 -5.25 12.67
N GLY A 406 17.07 -5.02 11.92
CA GLY A 406 17.04 -4.33 10.63
C GLY A 406 16.07 -5.02 9.66
N LEU A 407 16.17 -6.35 9.53
CA LEU A 407 15.25 -7.13 8.71
C LEU A 407 13.79 -7.01 9.19
N LEU A 408 13.57 -7.02 10.51
CA LEU A 408 12.22 -6.81 11.06
C LEU A 408 11.71 -5.40 10.80
N THR A 409 12.58 -4.40 10.81
CA THR A 409 12.23 -3.01 10.47
C THR A 409 11.85 -2.89 9.01
N ASP A 410 12.61 -3.51 8.10
CA ASP A 410 12.29 -3.53 6.67
C ASP A 410 10.95 -4.23 6.42
N LEU A 411 10.69 -5.36 7.10
CA LEU A 411 9.41 -6.06 7.04
C LEU A 411 8.24 -5.17 7.49
N ALA A 412 8.44 -4.35 8.52
CA ALA A 412 7.42 -3.44 9.05
C ALA A 412 7.07 -2.28 8.09
N LEU A 413 7.92 -1.99 7.09
CA LEU A 413 7.64 -1.01 6.05
C LEU A 413 6.74 -1.56 4.93
N GLU A 414 6.64 -2.89 4.82
CA GLU A 414 5.81 -3.52 3.81
C GLU A 414 4.31 -3.37 4.13
N GLU A 415 3.54 -2.84 3.19
CA GLU A 415 2.10 -2.57 3.36
C GLU A 415 1.32 -3.85 3.74
N ARG A 416 1.64 -4.98 3.12
CA ARG A 416 1.01 -6.28 3.42
C ARG A 416 1.27 -6.73 4.85
N PHE A 417 2.48 -6.49 5.36
CA PHE A 417 2.81 -6.81 6.75
C PHE A 417 2.07 -5.88 7.72
N GLN A 418 1.93 -4.60 7.40
CA GLN A 418 1.18 -3.65 8.23
C GLN A 418 -0.29 -4.07 8.37
N VAL A 419 -0.93 -4.49 7.27
CA VAL A 419 -2.30 -5.03 7.29
C VAL A 419 -2.39 -6.30 8.15
N TRP A 420 -1.44 -7.24 7.97
CA TRP A 420 -1.38 -8.44 8.80
C TRP A 420 -1.15 -8.11 10.28
N PHE A 421 -0.24 -7.18 10.57
CA PHE A 421 0.09 -6.74 11.93
C PHE A 421 -1.13 -6.19 12.65
N GLN A 422 -1.89 -5.31 12.01
CA GLN A 422 -3.13 -4.76 12.56
C GLN A 422 -4.15 -5.87 12.91
N ALA A 423 -4.31 -6.85 12.02
CA ALA A 423 -5.25 -7.94 12.22
C ALA A 423 -4.82 -8.93 13.34
N ASN A 424 -3.50 -9.06 13.60
CA ASN A 424 -2.93 -10.05 14.53
C ASN A 424 -2.28 -9.40 15.77
N LEU A 425 -2.45 -8.11 15.97
CA LEU A 425 -1.80 -7.35 17.03
C LEU A 425 -1.97 -7.95 18.44
N PRO A 426 -3.14 -8.48 18.85
CA PRO A 426 -3.28 -9.10 20.18
C PRO A 426 -2.33 -10.28 20.41
N GLY A 427 -2.02 -11.06 19.36
CA GLY A 427 -1.09 -12.18 19.43
C GLY A 427 0.39 -11.77 19.47
N VAL A 428 0.72 -10.64 18.84
CA VAL A 428 2.10 -10.12 18.72
C VAL A 428 2.50 -9.24 19.91
N LEU A 429 1.54 -8.58 20.54
CA LEU A 429 1.78 -7.61 21.60
C LEU A 429 2.55 -8.16 22.80
N PRO A 430 2.33 -9.41 23.27
CA PRO A 430 3.14 -9.98 24.34
C PRO A 430 4.64 -10.05 24.00
N ALA A 431 5.01 -10.39 22.77
CA ALA A 431 6.40 -10.45 22.32
C ALA A 431 7.04 -9.05 22.32
N LEU A 432 6.33 -8.03 21.80
CA LEU A 432 6.79 -6.65 21.84
C LEU A 432 6.90 -6.10 23.25
N THR A 433 5.93 -6.43 24.12
CA THR A 433 5.98 -6.09 25.56
C THR A 433 7.18 -6.74 26.24
N GLY A 434 7.49 -7.99 25.88
CA GLY A 434 8.67 -8.72 26.36
C GLY A 434 9.98 -8.00 26.02
N VAL A 435 10.08 -7.38 24.85
CA VAL A 435 11.25 -6.56 24.47
C VAL A 435 11.42 -5.36 25.40
N LEU A 436 10.33 -4.65 25.69
CA LEU A 436 10.34 -3.47 26.57
C LEU A 436 10.65 -3.80 28.03
N LYS A 437 10.44 -5.05 28.45
CA LYS A 437 10.76 -5.54 29.81
C LYS A 437 12.21 -6.01 29.96
N ARG A 438 12.99 -6.06 28.88
CA ARG A 438 14.41 -6.47 28.93
C ARG A 438 15.26 -5.41 29.61
N GLU A 439 16.29 -5.84 30.29
CA GLU A 439 17.27 -4.92 30.86
C GLU A 439 18.14 -4.32 29.73
N PRO A 440 18.26 -2.99 29.62
CA PRO A 440 19.04 -2.37 28.57
C PRO A 440 20.53 -2.75 28.57
N LYS A 441 21.05 -3.14 29.76
CA LYS A 441 22.45 -3.53 29.91
C LYS A 441 22.81 -4.88 29.25
N ILE A 442 21.81 -5.72 29.01
CA ILE A 442 21.99 -7.08 28.44
C ILE A 442 21.75 -7.09 26.94
N THR A 443 20.99 -6.11 26.43
CA THR A 443 20.61 -6.01 25.02
C THR A 443 21.52 -5.06 24.25
N SER A 444 21.59 -5.23 22.92
CA SER A 444 22.22 -4.23 22.04
C SER A 444 21.43 -2.92 22.04
N PRO A 445 22.00 -1.79 22.52
CA PRO A 445 21.28 -0.53 22.56
C PRO A 445 20.80 -0.06 21.17
N SER A 446 21.61 -0.27 20.14
CA SER A 446 21.30 0.10 18.76
C SER A 446 20.10 -0.71 18.22
N ALA A 447 20.10 -2.04 18.39
CA ALA A 447 19.00 -2.90 17.97
C ALA A 447 17.72 -2.61 18.76
N LEU A 448 17.84 -2.34 20.06
CA LEU A 448 16.71 -1.96 20.90
C LEU A 448 16.10 -0.64 20.44
N CYS A 449 16.91 0.36 20.08
CA CYS A 449 16.43 1.62 19.49
C CYS A 449 15.65 1.39 18.18
N GLN A 450 16.19 0.56 17.27
CA GLN A 450 15.52 0.23 16.02
C GLN A 450 14.16 -0.47 16.27
N CYS A 451 14.12 -1.41 17.20
CA CYS A 451 12.90 -2.11 17.57
C CYS A 451 11.84 -1.16 18.15
N ILE A 452 12.24 -0.24 19.04
CA ILE A 452 11.33 0.78 19.60
C ILE A 452 10.88 1.75 18.52
N ALA A 453 11.75 2.14 17.58
CA ALA A 453 11.39 2.99 16.45
C ALA A 453 10.34 2.32 15.57
N MET A 454 10.53 1.03 15.23
CA MET A 454 9.52 0.23 14.50
C MET A 454 8.17 0.21 15.24
N MET A 455 8.16 -0.03 16.56
CA MET A 455 6.93 0.04 17.35
C MET A 455 6.28 1.44 17.28
N SER A 456 7.12 2.49 17.27
CA SER A 456 6.65 3.88 17.14
C SER A 456 6.00 4.14 15.78
N ASP A 457 6.55 3.60 14.70
CA ASP A 457 6.01 3.73 13.35
C ASP A 457 4.70 2.94 13.21
N LEU A 458 4.65 1.71 13.71
CA LEU A 458 3.41 0.91 13.75
C LEU A 458 2.32 1.57 14.60
N SER A 459 2.70 2.31 15.65
CA SER A 459 1.76 3.09 16.47
C SER A 459 1.22 4.35 15.77
N ALA A 460 1.66 4.67 14.54
CA ALA A 460 1.06 5.73 13.73
C ALA A 460 -0.41 5.41 13.39
N ASP A 461 -0.75 4.14 13.25
CA ASP A 461 -2.13 3.69 13.07
C ASP A 461 -2.95 3.85 14.37
N PRO A 462 -4.17 4.46 14.31
CA PRO A 462 -5.00 4.66 15.49
C PRO A 462 -5.47 3.39 16.19
N ALA A 463 -5.80 2.32 15.44
CA ALA A 463 -6.27 1.08 16.01
C ALA A 463 -5.12 0.32 16.71
N ALA A 464 -3.93 0.35 16.12
CA ALA A 464 -2.73 -0.21 16.76
C ALA A 464 -2.41 0.51 18.08
N ARG A 465 -2.52 1.85 18.11
CA ARG A 465 -2.33 2.62 19.35
C ARG A 465 -3.33 2.25 20.43
N GLU A 466 -4.60 2.11 20.08
CA GLU A 466 -5.65 1.72 21.01
C GLU A 466 -5.34 0.37 21.66
N HIS A 467 -5.00 -0.64 20.84
CA HIS A 467 -4.63 -1.96 21.35
C HIS A 467 -3.38 -1.94 22.23
N MET A 468 -2.35 -1.17 21.85
CA MET A 468 -1.12 -1.02 22.66
C MET A 468 -1.42 -0.39 24.04
N LEU A 469 -2.35 0.58 24.10
CA LEU A 469 -2.73 1.28 25.32
C LEU A 469 -3.70 0.47 26.20
N THR A 470 -4.56 -0.35 25.61
CA THR A 470 -5.50 -1.21 26.34
C THR A 470 -4.85 -2.49 26.88
N HIS A 471 -3.66 -2.83 26.38
CA HIS A 471 -2.87 -3.93 26.94
C HIS A 471 -2.16 -3.44 28.20
N ASP A 472 -2.63 -3.90 29.36
CA ASP A 472 -2.25 -3.41 30.70
C ASP A 472 -0.74 -3.36 30.95
N GLU A 473 0.04 -4.27 30.38
CA GLU A 473 1.48 -4.40 30.61
C GLU A 473 2.35 -3.55 29.67
N PHE A 474 1.87 -3.18 28.47
CA PHE A 474 2.69 -2.51 27.45
C PHE A 474 3.09 -1.10 27.90
N GLY A 475 2.12 -0.33 28.38
CA GLY A 475 2.34 1.03 28.88
C GLY A 475 3.27 1.06 30.10
N ASP A 476 3.10 0.13 31.04
CA ASP A 476 3.96 0.02 32.22
C ASP A 476 5.37 -0.48 31.87
N ALA A 477 5.51 -1.35 30.85
CA ALA A 477 6.82 -1.79 30.33
C ALA A 477 7.59 -0.61 29.71
N CYS A 478 6.92 0.28 28.95
CA CYS A 478 7.54 1.51 28.45
C CYS A 478 8.10 2.38 29.58
N LEU A 479 7.33 2.55 30.66
CA LEU A 479 7.76 3.35 31.81
C LEU A 479 8.91 2.69 32.57
N SER A 480 8.88 1.36 32.76
CA SER A 480 9.92 0.62 33.43
C SER A 480 11.25 0.72 32.68
N LEU A 481 11.21 0.56 31.34
CA LEU A 481 12.40 0.72 30.50
C LEU A 481 12.95 2.16 30.57
N LEU A 482 12.09 3.18 30.59
CA LEU A 482 12.49 4.57 30.71
C LEU A 482 13.17 4.84 32.07
N VAL A 483 12.71 4.18 33.14
CA VAL A 483 13.36 4.25 34.47
C VAL A 483 14.74 3.60 34.43
N SER A 484 14.86 2.41 33.82
CA SER A 484 16.15 1.71 33.72
C SER A 484 17.18 2.52 32.88
N CYS A 485 16.74 3.26 31.85
CA CYS A 485 17.62 4.15 31.09
C CYS A 485 18.19 5.31 31.92
N GLU A 486 17.51 5.75 32.98
CA GLU A 486 18.02 6.85 33.82
C GLU A 486 19.19 6.43 34.71
N GLU A 487 19.38 5.14 34.97
CA GLU A 487 20.51 4.66 35.76
C GLU A 487 21.87 4.94 35.08
N ASP A 488 21.89 4.96 33.73
CA ASP A 488 23.06 5.34 32.93
C ASP A 488 22.57 6.08 31.67
N MET A 489 22.20 7.34 31.85
CA MET A 489 21.62 8.15 30.77
C MET A 489 22.63 8.42 29.64
N ASP A 490 23.93 8.41 29.91
CA ASP A 490 24.92 8.64 28.87
C ASP A 490 25.00 7.45 27.93
N LEU A 491 24.89 6.22 28.45
CA LEU A 491 24.89 4.99 27.64
C LEU A 491 23.56 4.76 26.94
N PHE A 492 22.43 5.00 27.60
CA PHE A 492 21.09 4.69 27.09
C PHE A 492 20.32 5.90 26.57
N ARG A 493 21.01 6.99 26.29
CA ARG A 493 20.44 8.24 25.77
C ARG A 493 19.53 8.03 24.55
N GLU A 494 20.02 7.28 23.55
CA GLU A 494 19.26 7.03 22.30
C GLU A 494 18.04 6.15 22.56
N VAL A 495 18.15 5.16 23.46
CA VAL A 495 17.02 4.32 23.87
C VAL A 495 15.94 5.17 24.53
N ALA A 496 16.32 6.00 25.51
CA ALA A 496 15.39 6.91 26.21
C ALA A 496 14.74 7.91 25.22
N TYR A 497 15.54 8.45 24.31
CA TYR A 497 15.05 9.37 23.27
C TYR A 497 14.03 8.69 22.36
N THR A 498 14.31 7.50 21.85
CA THR A 498 13.40 6.75 20.97
C THR A 498 12.12 6.32 21.70
N LEU A 499 12.28 5.86 22.94
CA LEU A 499 11.17 5.44 23.80
C LEU A 499 10.22 6.60 24.13
N LEU A 500 10.74 7.80 24.41
CA LEU A 500 9.92 9.00 24.57
C LEU A 500 9.15 9.35 23.29
N GLY A 501 9.70 9.01 22.10
CA GLY A 501 9.01 9.13 20.82
C GLY A 501 7.79 8.20 20.75
N LEU A 502 7.96 6.93 21.11
CA LEU A 502 6.87 5.94 21.19
C LEU A 502 5.79 6.40 22.19
N ILE A 503 6.18 6.77 23.42
CA ILE A 503 5.27 7.28 24.45
C ILE A 503 4.51 8.52 23.94
N MET A 504 5.19 9.39 23.19
CA MET A 504 4.56 10.57 22.59
C MET A 504 3.51 10.19 21.55
N ASN A 505 3.75 9.16 20.72
CA ASN A 505 2.75 8.67 19.77
C ASN A 505 1.57 8.02 20.47
N LEU A 506 1.83 7.19 21.48
CA LEU A 506 0.77 6.58 22.31
C LEU A 506 -0.12 7.64 23.00
N SER A 507 0.41 8.82 23.30
CA SER A 507 -0.30 9.91 23.94
C SER A 507 -1.14 10.79 23.01
N ILE A 508 -1.34 10.45 21.72
CA ILE A 508 -2.03 11.32 20.74
C ILE A 508 -3.54 11.40 20.97
N GLN A 509 -4.18 10.34 21.47
CA GLN A 509 -5.64 10.27 21.63
C GLN A 509 -6.03 10.10 23.09
N ALA A 510 -6.56 11.18 23.68
CA ALA A 510 -6.97 11.26 25.08
C ALA A 510 -8.03 10.21 25.54
N PRO A 511 -9.02 9.74 24.73
CA PRO A 511 -10.05 8.83 25.24
C PRO A 511 -9.53 7.45 25.68
N PHE A 512 -8.44 6.98 25.11
CA PHE A 512 -7.89 5.63 25.38
C PHE A 512 -6.75 5.63 26.40
N VAL A 513 -6.22 6.81 26.77
CA VAL A 513 -5.16 6.94 27.76
C VAL A 513 -5.79 6.92 29.15
N SER A 514 -5.53 5.86 29.93
CA SER A 514 -6.00 5.84 31.32
C SER A 514 -5.38 7.00 32.13
N GLU A 515 -6.18 7.63 32.98
CA GLU A 515 -5.71 8.74 33.84
C GLU A 515 -4.50 8.32 34.68
N VAL A 516 -4.50 7.07 35.14
CA VAL A 516 -3.41 6.48 35.96
C VAL A 516 -2.11 6.44 35.17
N TRP A 517 -2.14 5.94 33.92
CA TRP A 517 -0.97 5.87 33.07
C TRP A 517 -0.49 7.27 32.67
N ALA A 518 -1.40 8.16 32.27
CA ALA A 518 -1.06 9.54 31.94
C ALA A 518 -0.38 10.26 33.10
N MET A 519 -0.82 9.99 34.33
CA MET A 519 -0.21 10.56 35.53
C MET A 519 1.21 10.02 35.79
N LYS A 520 1.42 8.71 35.66
CA LYS A 520 2.75 8.07 35.78
C LYS A 520 3.71 8.66 34.74
N VAL A 521 3.28 8.72 33.48
CA VAL A 521 4.05 9.30 32.36
C VAL A 521 4.40 10.76 32.60
N SER A 522 3.41 11.57 33.02
CA SER A 522 3.60 13.01 33.27
C SER A 522 4.61 13.25 34.40
N ARG A 523 4.53 12.52 35.50
CA ARG A 523 5.52 12.59 36.61
C ARG A 523 6.94 12.30 36.09
N LYS A 524 7.06 11.25 35.27
CA LYS A 524 8.35 10.86 34.72
C LYS A 524 8.90 11.91 33.76
N CYS A 525 8.06 12.44 32.88
CA CYS A 525 8.48 13.52 31.97
C CYS A 525 8.83 14.82 32.71
N LEU A 526 8.16 15.13 33.82
CA LEU A 526 8.49 16.28 34.67
C LEU A 526 9.90 16.16 35.30
N SER A 527 10.33 14.96 35.72
CA SER A 527 11.71 14.73 36.19
C SER A 527 12.72 14.92 35.07
N LEU A 528 12.43 14.42 33.87
CA LEU A 528 13.29 14.51 32.69
C LEU A 528 13.44 15.97 32.16
N LEU A 529 12.54 16.89 32.51
CA LEU A 529 12.70 18.32 32.20
C LEU A 529 13.89 18.98 32.95
N SER A 530 14.59 18.25 33.79
CA SER A 530 15.82 18.69 34.45
C SER A 530 17.09 18.15 33.78
N SER A 531 16.95 17.32 32.75
CA SER A 531 18.06 16.78 31.96
C SER A 531 18.88 17.89 31.29
N LYS A 532 20.14 17.63 31.01
CA LYS A 532 21.01 18.51 30.22
C LYS A 532 20.86 18.27 28.70
N ASP A 533 20.25 17.14 28.31
CA ASP A 533 20.06 16.79 26.91
C ASP A 533 18.83 17.50 26.30
N GLY A 534 19.06 18.33 25.26
CA GLY A 534 18.00 19.09 24.60
C GLY A 534 16.97 18.23 23.87
N GLY A 535 17.38 17.05 23.36
CA GLY A 535 16.47 16.10 22.69
C GLY A 535 15.51 15.45 23.67
N ILE A 536 16.03 14.95 24.79
CA ILE A 536 15.21 14.37 25.88
C ILE A 536 14.23 15.42 26.42
N LEU A 537 14.72 16.64 26.68
CA LEU A 537 13.88 17.75 27.12
C LEU A 537 12.73 18.04 26.16
N THR A 538 13.04 18.10 24.87
CA THR A 538 12.06 18.42 23.83
C THR A 538 10.99 17.33 23.73
N ARG A 539 11.37 16.06 23.77
CA ARG A 539 10.42 14.93 23.71
C ARG A 539 9.59 14.82 24.99
N ALA A 540 10.20 15.03 26.16
CA ALA A 540 9.47 15.06 27.44
C ALA A 540 8.42 16.18 27.45
N ALA A 541 8.77 17.39 26.97
CA ALA A 541 7.80 18.48 26.80
C ALA A 541 6.70 18.12 25.77
N GLY A 542 7.07 17.41 24.70
CA GLY A 542 6.11 16.88 23.72
C GLY A 542 5.09 15.94 24.33
N VAL A 543 5.52 14.98 25.14
CA VAL A 543 4.64 14.06 25.87
C VAL A 543 3.72 14.83 26.83
N LEU A 544 4.27 15.75 27.65
CA LEU A 544 3.48 16.57 28.56
C LEU A 544 2.43 17.40 27.85
N SER A 545 2.74 17.95 26.67
CA SER A 545 1.78 18.72 25.86
C SER A 545 0.57 17.89 25.37
N ARG A 546 0.59 16.58 25.56
CA ARG A 546 -0.49 15.65 25.19
C ARG A 546 -1.18 15.06 26.42
N THR A 547 -0.41 14.65 27.43
CA THR A 547 -0.94 14.00 28.63
C THR A 547 -1.63 14.95 29.60
N LEU A 548 -1.24 16.22 29.64
CA LEU A 548 -1.86 17.22 30.55
C LEU A 548 -3.34 17.47 30.27
N SER A 549 -3.77 17.28 29.03
CA SER A 549 -5.20 17.44 28.68
C SER A 549 -6.09 16.30 29.20
N SER A 550 -5.50 15.19 29.70
CA SER A 550 -6.26 14.03 30.15
C SER A 550 -6.96 14.22 31.51
N SER A 551 -6.43 15.05 32.40
CA SER A 551 -7.01 15.26 33.73
C SER A 551 -6.51 16.53 34.38
N LEU A 552 -7.42 17.22 35.10
CA LEU A 552 -7.10 18.40 35.91
C LEU A 552 -6.08 18.09 37.02
N LYS A 553 -6.15 16.90 37.62
CA LYS A 553 -5.19 16.46 38.66
C LYS A 553 -3.75 16.42 38.14
N ILE A 554 -3.55 16.03 36.86
CA ILE A 554 -2.22 16.00 36.23
C ILE A 554 -1.71 17.45 36.07
N VAL A 555 -2.57 18.38 35.68
CA VAL A 555 -2.23 19.82 35.60
C VAL A 555 -1.81 20.37 36.94
N GLU A 556 -2.61 20.16 37.99
CA GLU A 556 -2.33 20.63 39.36
C GLU A 556 -1.00 20.09 39.91
N GLU A 557 -0.74 18.78 39.72
CA GLU A 557 0.49 18.17 40.14
C GLU A 557 1.71 18.74 39.37
N SER A 558 1.54 18.96 38.06
CA SER A 558 2.57 19.55 37.21
C SER A 558 2.87 21.02 37.61
N LEU A 559 1.86 21.77 38.04
CA LEU A 559 2.06 23.13 38.55
C LEU A 559 2.88 23.11 39.84
N ARG A 560 2.57 22.23 40.81
CA ARG A 560 3.38 22.07 42.02
C ARG A 560 4.85 21.68 41.69
N ALA A 561 5.09 20.96 40.60
CA ALA A 561 6.43 20.63 40.09
C ALA A 561 7.10 21.76 39.31
N GLY A 562 6.46 22.92 39.17
CA GLY A 562 7.02 24.14 38.56
C GLY A 562 7.08 24.08 37.04
N ILE A 563 6.10 23.44 36.39
CA ILE A 563 6.07 23.27 34.92
C ILE A 563 6.05 24.62 34.19
N VAL A 564 5.31 25.62 34.72
CA VAL A 564 5.21 26.97 34.11
C VAL A 564 6.60 27.58 33.97
N LYS A 565 7.39 27.57 35.06
CA LYS A 565 8.77 28.10 35.07
C LYS A 565 9.66 27.40 34.05
N LYS A 566 9.56 26.06 33.93
CA LYS A 566 10.32 25.27 32.99
C LYS A 566 9.92 25.59 31.54
N MET A 567 8.63 25.72 31.25
CA MET A 567 8.12 26.05 29.91
C MET A 567 8.47 27.49 29.49
N ILE A 568 8.36 28.46 30.38
CA ILE A 568 8.81 29.84 30.09
C ILE A 568 10.32 29.87 29.79
N LYS A 569 11.13 29.07 30.50
CA LYS A 569 12.56 28.90 30.16
C LYS A 569 12.73 28.36 28.75
N PHE A 570 11.99 27.34 28.36
CA PHE A 570 12.06 26.79 27.00
C PHE A 570 11.69 27.80 25.92
N LEU A 571 10.70 28.64 26.13
CA LEU A 571 10.34 29.71 25.21
C LEU A 571 11.45 30.76 25.04
N LYS A 572 12.33 30.91 26.04
CA LYS A 572 13.48 31.82 25.98
C LYS A 572 14.71 31.24 25.30
N THR A 573 14.96 29.96 25.49
CA THR A 573 16.25 29.32 25.14
C THR A 573 16.12 28.12 24.18
N GLY A 574 14.91 27.61 23.96
CA GLY A 574 14.66 26.43 23.12
C GLY A 574 14.57 26.77 21.64
N GLY A 575 14.77 25.74 20.81
CA GLY A 575 14.52 25.82 19.37
C GLY A 575 13.00 25.82 19.04
N GLN A 576 12.68 25.89 17.76
CA GLN A 576 11.31 25.99 17.26
C GLN A 576 10.39 24.86 17.79
N THR A 577 10.85 23.59 17.71
CA THR A 577 10.09 22.42 18.18
C THR A 577 9.82 22.45 19.69
N ALA A 578 10.85 22.80 20.49
CA ALA A 578 10.71 22.93 21.93
C ALA A 578 9.72 24.05 22.30
N SER A 579 9.77 25.19 21.61
CA SER A 579 8.85 26.30 21.77
C SER A 579 7.41 25.91 21.44
N ARG A 580 7.20 25.11 20.40
CA ARG A 580 5.87 24.59 20.02
C ARG A 580 5.23 23.75 21.12
N TYR A 581 5.98 22.83 21.74
CA TYR A 581 5.48 22.03 22.85
C TYR A 581 5.32 22.85 24.13
N ALA A 582 6.25 23.77 24.41
CA ALA A 582 6.19 24.60 25.57
C ALA A 582 4.96 25.51 25.58
N ILE A 583 4.68 26.21 24.47
CA ILE A 583 3.50 27.10 24.41
C ILE A 583 2.18 26.31 24.43
N LYS A 584 2.12 25.12 23.80
CA LYS A 584 0.96 24.26 23.90
C LYS A 584 0.71 23.79 25.34
N THR A 585 1.77 23.42 26.06
CA THR A 585 1.70 23.06 27.47
C THR A 585 1.20 24.21 28.33
N LEU A 586 1.72 25.43 28.13
CA LEU A 586 1.25 26.64 28.85
C LEU A 586 -0.19 26.97 28.52
N ALA A 587 -0.62 26.84 27.28
CA ALA A 587 -2.01 27.04 26.87
C ALA A 587 -2.96 26.09 27.61
N ILE A 588 -2.60 24.82 27.76
CA ILE A 588 -3.38 23.84 28.52
C ILE A 588 -3.43 24.21 29.99
N CYS A 589 -2.28 24.51 30.62
CA CYS A 589 -2.21 24.88 32.03
C CYS A 589 -3.03 26.16 32.35
N THR A 590 -2.87 27.19 31.51
CA THR A 590 -3.58 28.47 31.72
C THR A 590 -5.09 28.36 31.44
N ASN A 591 -5.48 27.46 30.55
CA ASN A 591 -6.90 27.19 30.32
C ASN A 591 -7.55 26.49 31.51
N SER A 592 -6.84 25.58 32.16
CA SER A 592 -7.38 24.71 33.20
C SER A 592 -7.28 25.29 34.60
N CYS A 593 -6.32 26.20 34.90
CA CYS A 593 -6.00 26.58 36.27
C CYS A 593 -5.65 28.08 36.41
N HIS A 594 -6.20 28.72 37.43
CA HIS A 594 -5.96 30.14 37.70
C HIS A 594 -4.53 30.41 38.21
N GLU A 595 -4.00 29.54 39.05
CA GLU A 595 -2.62 29.62 39.53
C GLU A 595 -1.59 29.59 38.38
N ALA A 596 -1.88 28.84 37.32
CA ALA A 596 -1.04 28.83 36.12
C ALA A 596 -1.02 30.21 35.42
N ARG A 597 -2.16 30.89 35.35
CA ARG A 597 -2.30 32.24 34.76
C ARG A 597 -1.49 33.25 35.55
N GLU A 598 -1.63 33.24 36.86
CA GLU A 598 -0.87 34.12 37.76
C GLU A 598 0.63 33.90 37.65
N GLU A 599 1.05 32.63 37.61
CA GLU A 599 2.46 32.28 37.49
C GLU A 599 3.05 32.70 36.13
N VAL A 600 2.33 32.57 35.03
CA VAL A 600 2.74 33.05 33.71
C VAL A 600 2.91 34.56 33.73
N VAL A 601 1.94 35.33 34.23
CA VAL A 601 1.98 36.80 34.35
C VAL A 601 3.16 37.26 35.21
N ARG A 602 3.47 36.51 36.27
CA ARG A 602 4.60 36.79 37.15
C ARG A 602 5.95 36.55 36.48
N LEU A 603 6.09 35.49 35.69
CA LEU A 603 7.36 35.07 35.11
C LEU A 603 7.65 35.71 33.75
N ASP A 604 6.62 36.04 32.97
CA ASP A 604 6.72 36.76 31.69
C ASP A 604 6.30 38.21 31.88
N LYS A 605 7.24 39.06 32.32
CA LYS A 605 6.99 40.49 32.55
C LYS A 605 6.40 41.14 31.30
N ASN A 606 5.26 41.81 31.48
CA ASN A 606 4.50 42.44 30.40
C ASN A 606 4.07 41.48 29.28
N LEU A 607 4.02 40.17 29.56
CA LEU A 607 3.68 39.12 28.59
C LEU A 607 4.48 39.20 27.26
N SER A 608 5.72 39.71 27.39
CA SER A 608 6.56 40.05 26.24
C SER A 608 6.94 38.83 25.39
N ILE A 609 7.12 37.65 26.02
CA ILE A 609 7.42 36.41 25.33
C ILE A 609 6.19 35.96 24.54
N LEU A 610 5.01 35.95 25.16
CA LEU A 610 3.76 35.56 24.51
C LEU A 610 3.42 36.48 23.34
N ILE A 611 3.60 37.79 23.49
CA ILE A 611 3.38 38.77 22.42
C ILE A 611 4.35 38.54 21.26
N LYS A 612 5.63 38.27 21.53
CA LYS A 612 6.60 37.92 20.49
C LYS A 612 6.21 36.66 19.71
N LEU A 613 5.64 35.66 20.37
CA LEU A 613 5.20 34.42 19.72
C LEU A 613 4.00 34.62 18.78
N LEU A 614 3.21 35.70 18.91
CA LEU A 614 2.15 36.01 17.94
C LEU A 614 2.65 36.36 16.54
N THR A 615 3.94 36.65 16.40
CA THR A 615 4.58 36.92 15.10
C THR A 615 5.40 35.75 14.56
N SER A 616 5.25 34.55 15.15
CA SER A 616 5.92 33.33 14.68
C SER A 616 5.38 32.87 13.33
N GLU A 617 6.24 32.25 12.52
CA GLU A 617 5.83 31.60 11.28
C GLU A 617 5.04 30.29 11.54
N ASP A 618 5.17 29.68 12.71
CA ASP A 618 4.44 28.48 13.11
C ASP A 618 3.05 28.84 13.66
N GLU A 619 2.01 28.60 12.88
CA GLU A 619 0.61 28.85 13.25
C GLU A 619 0.16 28.13 14.54
N VAL A 620 0.74 26.96 14.85
CA VAL A 620 0.43 26.26 16.12
C VAL A 620 0.99 27.05 17.29
N VAL A 621 2.16 27.66 17.13
CA VAL A 621 2.76 28.55 18.13
C VAL A 621 1.91 29.80 18.30
N VAL A 622 1.52 30.43 17.19
CA VAL A 622 0.68 31.66 17.20
C VAL A 622 -0.67 31.39 17.88
N GLY A 623 -1.37 30.31 17.49
CA GLY A 623 -2.68 29.97 18.05
C GLY A 623 -2.65 29.67 19.54
N ASN A 624 -1.64 28.90 20.00
CA ASN A 624 -1.50 28.61 21.43
C ASN A 624 -1.00 29.83 22.22
N ALA A 625 -0.18 30.68 21.63
CA ALA A 625 0.24 31.93 22.27
C ALA A 625 -0.96 32.90 22.47
N ALA A 626 -1.80 33.02 21.44
CA ALA A 626 -3.04 33.81 21.54
C ALA A 626 -3.99 33.29 22.64
N LEU A 627 -4.19 31.95 22.68
CA LEU A 627 -5.03 31.31 23.72
C LEU A 627 -4.43 31.54 25.12
N CYS A 628 -3.16 31.30 25.31
CA CYS A 628 -2.46 31.49 26.58
C CYS A 628 -2.52 32.96 27.03
N LEU A 629 -2.29 33.89 26.10
CA LEU A 629 -2.41 35.33 26.36
C LEU A 629 -3.82 35.71 26.79
N GLY A 630 -4.83 35.26 26.03
CA GLY A 630 -6.24 35.52 26.38
C GLY A 630 -6.63 35.00 27.77
N ASN A 631 -6.13 33.82 28.15
CA ASN A 631 -6.37 33.30 29.50
C ASN A 631 -5.68 34.12 30.59
N CYS A 632 -4.49 34.68 30.33
CA CYS A 632 -3.77 35.54 31.27
C CYS A 632 -4.48 36.90 31.50
N MET A 633 -5.40 37.34 30.62
CA MET A 633 -6.16 38.59 30.81
C MET A 633 -7.16 38.52 31.98
N GLU A 634 -7.44 37.32 32.47
CA GLU A 634 -8.29 37.15 33.67
C GLU A 634 -7.54 37.44 34.98
N VAL A 635 -6.23 37.63 34.95
CA VAL A 635 -5.42 37.98 36.13
C VAL A 635 -5.51 39.49 36.38
N PRO A 636 -5.84 39.94 37.58
CA PRO A 636 -5.91 41.37 37.92
C PRO A 636 -4.61 42.10 37.57
N ASN A 637 -4.71 43.30 36.98
CA ASN A 637 -3.61 44.17 36.56
C ASN A 637 -2.69 43.63 35.44
N ALA A 638 -2.95 42.45 34.84
CA ALA A 638 -2.16 41.93 33.74
C ALA A 638 -2.19 42.84 32.51
N THR A 639 -3.30 43.56 32.31
CA THR A 639 -3.56 44.42 31.14
C THR A 639 -2.91 45.79 31.20
N SER A 640 -2.59 46.30 32.40
CA SER A 640 -2.15 47.70 32.58
C SER A 640 -0.89 48.05 31.79
N SER A 641 0.05 47.13 31.66
CA SER A 641 1.31 47.31 30.91
C SER A 641 1.14 47.17 29.40
N LEU A 642 0.03 46.58 28.94
CA LEU A 642 -0.19 46.23 27.51
C LEU A 642 -0.82 47.39 26.72
N LEU A 643 -1.34 48.41 27.37
CA LEU A 643 -1.98 49.59 26.74
C LEU A 643 -1.07 50.36 25.77
N LYS A 644 0.25 50.28 26.00
CA LYS A 644 1.24 50.97 25.18
C LYS A 644 1.81 50.07 24.05
N THR A 645 1.23 48.90 23.87
CA THR A 645 1.69 47.94 22.83
C THR A 645 0.69 47.89 21.67
N ASP A 646 1.16 47.44 20.51
CA ASP A 646 0.32 47.20 19.32
C ASP A 646 -0.52 45.90 19.42
N LEU A 647 -0.78 45.39 20.63
CA LEU A 647 -1.39 44.08 20.84
C LEU A 647 -2.76 43.94 20.18
N VAL A 648 -3.63 44.97 20.32
CA VAL A 648 -4.97 44.98 19.69
C VAL A 648 -4.87 44.86 18.19
N LYS A 649 -3.94 45.58 17.57
CA LYS A 649 -3.67 45.54 16.11
C LYS A 649 -3.19 44.17 15.66
N VAL A 650 -2.27 43.55 16.42
CA VAL A 650 -1.72 42.22 16.12
C VAL A 650 -2.82 41.16 16.22
N LEU A 651 -3.58 41.14 17.33
CA LEU A 651 -4.66 40.18 17.51
C LEU A 651 -5.78 40.36 16.49
N LEU A 652 -6.12 41.63 16.15
CA LEU A 652 -7.12 41.91 15.12
C LEU A 652 -6.69 41.42 13.75
N LYS A 653 -5.39 41.59 13.38
CA LYS A 653 -4.85 41.06 12.16
C LYS A 653 -4.91 39.50 12.09
N LEU A 654 -4.62 38.86 13.21
CA LEU A 654 -4.71 37.39 13.32
C LEU A 654 -6.13 36.88 13.26
N ALA A 655 -7.08 37.60 13.90
CA ALA A 655 -8.51 37.24 13.94
C ALA A 655 -9.22 37.52 12.61
N GLY A 656 -8.80 38.57 11.87
CA GLY A 656 -9.39 39.02 10.62
C GLY A 656 -8.64 38.63 9.35
N GLY A 657 -7.48 37.98 9.45
CA GLY A 657 -6.65 37.62 8.30
C GLY A 657 -7.04 36.30 7.63
N ASP A 658 -6.51 36.10 6.41
CA ASP A 658 -6.58 34.84 5.67
C ASP A 658 -5.65 33.75 6.24
N SER A 659 -5.71 33.50 7.56
CA SER A 659 -4.96 32.37 8.10
C SER A 659 -5.61 31.07 7.62
N GLN A 660 -4.83 30.14 7.07
CA GLN A 660 -5.33 28.86 6.60
C GLN A 660 -5.89 27.99 7.74
N LYS A 661 -5.68 28.36 9.01
CA LYS A 661 -6.14 27.61 10.18
C LYS A 661 -7.12 28.43 11.00
N SER A 662 -8.37 27.99 10.99
CA SER A 662 -9.48 28.53 11.79
C SER A 662 -9.16 28.63 13.29
N ALA A 663 -8.30 27.77 13.84
CA ALA A 663 -7.89 27.78 15.24
C ALA A 663 -7.10 29.04 15.63
N VAL A 664 -6.26 29.60 14.75
CA VAL A 664 -5.53 30.86 15.03
C VAL A 664 -6.50 32.04 15.10
N GLN A 665 -7.42 32.10 14.13
CA GLN A 665 -8.44 33.15 14.07
C GLN A 665 -9.34 33.11 15.31
N LEU A 666 -9.83 31.91 15.68
CA LEU A 666 -10.67 31.72 16.87
C LEU A 666 -9.94 32.13 18.15
N ASN A 667 -8.73 31.64 18.36
CA ASN A 667 -7.98 31.93 19.59
C ASN A 667 -7.59 33.41 19.68
N ALA A 668 -7.23 34.06 18.57
CA ALA A 668 -6.96 35.47 18.51
C ALA A 668 -8.22 36.31 18.78
N GLY A 669 -9.39 35.91 18.27
CA GLY A 669 -10.67 36.52 18.52
C GLY A 669 -11.09 36.42 20.01
N ILE A 670 -10.91 35.21 20.60
CA ILE A 670 -11.17 35.00 22.05
C ILE A 670 -10.23 35.86 22.90
N ALA A 671 -8.94 35.92 22.57
CA ALA A 671 -7.96 36.72 23.27
C ALA A 671 -8.32 38.22 23.21
N LEU A 672 -8.73 38.71 22.04
CA LEU A 672 -9.16 40.07 21.82
C LEU A 672 -10.44 40.41 22.63
N GLY A 673 -11.42 39.51 22.66
CA GLY A 673 -12.63 39.63 23.46
C GLY A 673 -12.31 39.72 24.97
N LYS A 674 -11.49 38.82 25.50
CA LYS A 674 -11.06 38.80 26.90
C LYS A 674 -10.26 40.07 27.26
N LEU A 675 -9.39 40.56 26.35
CA LEU A 675 -8.63 41.79 26.50
C LEU A 675 -9.58 43.02 26.65
N CYS A 676 -10.57 43.13 25.77
CA CYS A 676 -11.56 44.22 25.82
C CYS A 676 -12.47 44.14 27.04
N THR A 677 -12.78 42.96 27.56
CA THR A 677 -13.55 42.75 28.78
C THR A 677 -12.74 43.08 30.01
N ALA A 678 -11.44 42.79 30.04
CA ALA A 678 -10.57 43.07 31.18
C ALA A 678 -10.29 44.56 31.37
N ASP A 679 -10.26 45.36 30.29
CA ASP A 679 -10.03 46.81 30.35
C ASP A 679 -10.72 47.53 29.17
N SER A 680 -11.68 48.40 29.46
CA SER A 680 -12.48 49.12 28.47
C SER A 680 -11.67 50.03 27.51
N ARG A 681 -10.45 50.39 27.87
CA ARG A 681 -9.55 51.19 27.00
C ARG A 681 -9.16 50.45 25.76
N PHE A 682 -9.06 49.12 25.80
CA PHE A 682 -8.80 48.29 24.58
C PHE A 682 -10.03 48.26 23.67
N THR A 683 -11.22 48.38 24.22
CA THR A 683 -12.45 48.50 23.40
C THR A 683 -12.45 49.79 22.59
N VAL A 684 -11.92 50.91 23.16
CA VAL A 684 -11.75 52.14 22.41
C VAL A 684 -10.75 51.95 21.28
N GLN A 685 -9.57 51.39 21.54
CA GLN A 685 -8.56 51.08 20.53
C GLN A 685 -9.13 50.18 19.42
N LEU A 686 -9.93 49.15 19.77
CA LEU A 686 -10.56 48.26 18.84
C LEU A 686 -11.53 48.99 17.87
N ARG A 687 -12.31 49.95 18.41
CA ARG A 687 -13.22 50.79 17.62
C ARG A 687 -12.49 51.75 16.70
N GLU A 688 -11.39 52.35 17.16
CA GLU A 688 -10.53 53.24 16.37
C GLU A 688 -9.92 52.48 15.17
N LEU A 689 -9.69 51.18 15.30
CA LEU A 689 -9.17 50.32 14.24
C LEU A 689 -10.28 49.68 13.38
N HIS A 690 -11.53 50.09 13.50
CA HIS A 690 -12.68 49.47 12.82
C HIS A 690 -12.81 47.97 13.07
N GLY A 691 -12.34 47.50 14.23
CA GLY A 691 -12.17 46.07 14.51
C GLY A 691 -13.48 45.28 14.53
N LEU A 692 -14.60 45.88 14.92
CA LEU A 692 -15.91 45.20 14.90
C LEU A 692 -16.37 44.88 13.47
N GLU A 693 -16.08 45.75 12.49
CA GLU A 693 -16.40 45.55 11.07
C GLU A 693 -15.56 44.46 10.49
N ILE A 694 -14.25 44.41 10.81
CA ILE A 694 -13.31 43.36 10.39
C ILE A 694 -13.76 42.01 10.96
N LEU A 695 -14.05 41.90 12.26
CA LEU A 695 -14.48 40.65 12.88
C LEU A 695 -15.83 40.16 12.33
N ASN A 696 -16.79 41.05 12.08
CA ASN A 696 -18.06 40.69 11.47
C ASN A 696 -17.90 40.15 10.03
N SER A 697 -16.94 40.67 9.28
CA SER A 697 -16.68 40.17 7.91
C SER A 697 -16.11 38.73 7.91
N THR A 698 -15.42 38.36 9.00
CA THR A 698 -14.75 37.05 9.13
C THR A 698 -15.62 35.98 9.79
N VAL A 699 -16.63 36.37 10.59
CA VAL A 699 -17.58 35.43 11.23
C VAL A 699 -18.30 34.52 10.21
N LYS A 700 -18.43 34.97 8.95
CA LYS A 700 -19.00 34.15 7.86
C LYS A 700 -18.19 32.92 7.50
N TYR A 701 -16.92 32.88 7.86
CA TYR A 701 -15.99 31.78 7.54
C TYR A 701 -15.68 30.85 8.74
N ILE A 702 -16.16 31.20 9.94
CA ILE A 702 -16.04 30.37 11.14
C ILE A 702 -17.33 29.56 11.28
N LYS A 703 -17.40 28.38 10.67
CA LYS A 703 -18.44 27.39 10.93
C LYS A 703 -17.93 26.30 11.83
#